data_9d1930429dcd1c799d0d73ba41fb1c82
#
_entry.id   9d1930429dcd1c799d0d73ba41fb1c82
#
_cell.length_a   1.000
_cell.length_b   1.000
_cell.length_c   1.000
_cell.angle_alpha   90.00
_cell.angle_beta   90.00
_cell.angle_gamma   90.00
#
_symmetry.space_group_name_H-M   'P 1'
#
loop_
_entity.id
_entity.type
_entity.pdbx_description
1 polymer ?
#
loop_
_entity_poly.entity_id
_entity_poly.type
_entity_poly.pdbx_seq_one_letter_code
_entity_poly.pdbx_strand_id
1 'polypeptide(L)'
;MGMSDGVEVARAAVERRDWLAAYTAYSTVGPATLVEPDDVAALGDAAWWCGHLGEAIALRERAFGDYLAAGAPVRAANVALSLAFDHIQKVSVELAFGWFTRAQELLADQPPSAVHGRFAVYASHLALAQGDPTAALAAAEGAAELGRQTGDRDVQAEALTAHGRALIGLSRVQDGLGMLGMAGVAAISGQLQPLTTNSVYCLSVMAENDLGEYRRAGELSDAATRWCDRQSLASGFPGTCRIHRAEVLRLRGDWPEAEREARRGVAELRDFNAGVAAEGWYQIGEILQQRGDADAAEEAFGTAHELGRDPQPGLARLLAARGQVGEALAELQGLLHDPMTLPMQPMIGSPSHPLRRAKILYPLVDIALAAGDVEAARVAASELADIAAAWDTAAMRAMRAYSRAMTQTGTVPADQTRNDLREAVREWIDADSPYEAARARVALATIQRGMGQNEAAAVELRSARSVFERLGAEPDLIVVDRMLADRDRSGASTRVTRTFMVTDIVGSTGLLEAIGDDAWDDLLRWHRQAVRMLLARHQGEEIDHAGDGFFLAFASPDRAIACAIDLQRDLAEHRLRTGFAPRVRVGIHQADAVRVDKGYAGRGVHEAARIGGHASGDEILVSVETIQASGREFAQADVETVALKGLAQPVEVVRVRWSG
;
A
#
# COMPACT_ATOMS: atom_id res chain seq x y z
N MET A 1 -54.10 22.44 -6.72
CA MET A 1 -53.85 20.98 -6.73
C MET A 1 -54.59 20.43 -5.52
N GLY A 2 -55.55 19.53 -5.70
CA GLY A 2 -56.26 18.92 -4.56
C GLY A 2 -55.33 18.09 -3.70
N MET A 3 -55.69 17.85 -2.44
CA MET A 3 -54.90 17.07 -1.50
C MET A 3 -54.61 15.66 -2.04
N SER A 4 -55.60 15.03 -2.70
CA SER A 4 -55.45 13.73 -3.38
C SER A 4 -54.40 13.77 -4.50
N ASP A 5 -54.44 14.82 -5.32
CA ASP A 5 -53.49 14.99 -6.46
C ASP A 5 -52.04 15.15 -5.94
N GLY A 6 -51.85 15.83 -4.79
CA GLY A 6 -50.55 16.02 -4.18
C GLY A 6 -49.91 14.70 -3.66
N VAL A 7 -50.71 13.83 -3.05
CA VAL A 7 -50.27 12.50 -2.58
C VAL A 7 -49.91 11.61 -3.77
N GLU A 8 -50.72 11.62 -4.86
CA GLU A 8 -50.40 10.82 -6.05
C GLU A 8 -49.08 11.29 -6.72
N VAL A 9 -48.84 12.61 -6.77
CA VAL A 9 -47.56 13.13 -7.27
C VAL A 9 -46.37 12.66 -6.39
N ALA A 10 -46.57 12.66 -5.07
CA ALA A 10 -45.53 12.20 -4.13
C ALA A 10 -45.25 10.69 -4.29
N ARG A 11 -46.28 9.86 -4.37
CA ARG A 11 -46.17 8.42 -4.62
C ARG A 11 -45.44 8.12 -5.93
N ALA A 12 -45.80 8.81 -7.01
CA ALA A 12 -45.12 8.68 -8.30
C ALA A 12 -43.65 9.13 -8.25
N ALA A 13 -43.29 10.10 -7.42
CA ALA A 13 -41.90 10.50 -7.18
C ALA A 13 -41.14 9.44 -6.42
N VAL A 14 -41.73 8.80 -5.37
CA VAL A 14 -41.17 7.67 -4.65
C VAL A 14 -40.87 6.50 -5.59
N GLU A 15 -41.80 6.12 -6.46
CA GLU A 15 -41.61 5.05 -7.44
C GLU A 15 -40.41 5.31 -8.38
N ARG A 16 -40.20 6.56 -8.77
CA ARG A 16 -39.06 6.99 -9.58
C ARG A 16 -37.78 7.22 -8.76
N ARG A 17 -37.86 7.09 -7.43
CA ARG A 17 -36.76 7.39 -6.49
C ARG A 17 -36.30 8.86 -6.57
N ASP A 18 -37.18 9.77 -6.94
CA ASP A 18 -36.94 11.20 -6.89
C ASP A 18 -37.30 11.72 -5.49
N TRP A 19 -36.37 11.50 -4.57
CA TRP A 19 -36.59 11.73 -3.14
C TRP A 19 -36.86 13.19 -2.81
N LEU A 20 -36.23 14.14 -3.52
CA LEU A 20 -36.43 15.56 -3.32
C LEU A 20 -37.86 15.98 -3.80
N ALA A 21 -38.28 15.48 -4.94
CA ALA A 21 -39.64 15.71 -5.42
C ALA A 21 -40.67 15.05 -4.51
N ALA A 22 -40.42 13.84 -4.03
CA ALA A 22 -41.29 13.13 -3.09
C ALA A 22 -41.42 13.92 -1.77
N TYR A 23 -40.28 14.31 -1.16
CA TYR A 23 -40.27 15.11 0.06
C TYR A 23 -41.03 16.44 -0.09
N THR A 24 -40.77 17.17 -1.20
CA THR A 24 -41.42 18.44 -1.48
C THR A 24 -42.95 18.27 -1.64
N ALA A 25 -43.37 17.24 -2.37
CA ALA A 25 -44.79 16.99 -2.63
C ALA A 25 -45.53 16.60 -1.33
N TYR A 26 -44.99 15.64 -0.53
CA TYR A 26 -45.57 15.26 0.74
C TYR A 26 -45.58 16.42 1.77
N SER A 27 -44.51 17.19 1.83
CA SER A 27 -44.41 18.35 2.73
C SER A 27 -45.44 19.45 2.37
N THR A 28 -45.75 19.61 1.06
CA THR A 28 -46.77 20.56 0.58
C THR A 28 -48.18 20.11 0.95
N VAL A 29 -48.45 18.80 0.92
CA VAL A 29 -49.72 18.22 1.39
C VAL A 29 -49.90 18.45 2.89
N GLY A 30 -48.81 18.41 3.63
CA GLY A 30 -48.72 18.55 5.09
C GLY A 30 -48.70 17.21 5.81
N PRO A 31 -47.61 16.89 6.54
CA PRO A 31 -47.43 15.61 7.20
C PRO A 31 -48.61 15.18 8.10
N ALA A 32 -49.23 16.15 8.79
CA ALA A 32 -50.34 15.91 9.69
C ALA A 32 -51.64 15.47 8.98
N THR A 33 -51.73 15.66 7.68
CA THR A 33 -52.93 15.30 6.88
C THR A 33 -52.81 13.91 6.23
N LEU A 34 -51.62 13.31 6.26
CA LEU A 34 -51.42 11.95 5.74
C LEU A 34 -52.10 10.93 6.65
N VAL A 35 -52.99 10.13 6.09
CA VAL A 35 -53.79 9.12 6.82
C VAL A 35 -53.24 7.73 6.61
N GLU A 36 -52.72 7.43 5.43
CA GLU A 36 -52.18 6.12 5.10
C GLU A 36 -50.81 5.93 5.72
N PRO A 37 -50.55 4.84 6.50
CA PRO A 37 -49.25 4.59 7.09
C PRO A 37 -48.12 4.47 6.06
N ASP A 38 -48.42 3.98 4.85
CA ASP A 38 -47.46 3.86 3.74
C ASP A 38 -46.97 5.24 3.27
N ASP A 39 -47.83 6.27 3.24
CA ASP A 39 -47.44 7.63 2.86
C ASP A 39 -46.58 8.29 3.94
N VAL A 40 -46.88 8.04 5.22
CA VAL A 40 -46.08 8.55 6.35
C VAL A 40 -44.69 7.90 6.34
N ALA A 41 -44.63 6.62 6.12
CA ALA A 41 -43.33 5.89 6.01
C ALA A 41 -42.54 6.39 4.79
N ALA A 42 -43.18 6.55 3.63
CA ALA A 42 -42.56 7.07 2.41
C ALA A 42 -42.05 8.52 2.57
N LEU A 43 -42.78 9.38 3.28
CA LEU A 43 -42.27 10.70 3.66
C LEU A 43 -41.06 10.62 4.60
N GLY A 44 -41.06 9.70 5.56
CA GLY A 44 -39.93 9.42 6.42
C GLY A 44 -38.69 9.00 5.63
N ASP A 45 -38.87 8.13 4.63
CA ASP A 45 -37.78 7.73 3.74
C ASP A 45 -37.30 8.90 2.86
N ALA A 46 -38.21 9.68 2.31
CA ALA A 46 -37.85 10.87 1.52
C ALA A 46 -37.12 11.92 2.36
N ALA A 47 -37.56 12.18 3.58
CA ALA A 47 -36.87 13.05 4.55
C ALA A 47 -35.44 12.56 4.83
N TRP A 48 -35.27 11.25 5.06
CA TRP A 48 -33.96 10.64 5.28
C TRP A 48 -33.02 10.85 4.07
N TRP A 49 -33.50 10.59 2.86
CA TRP A 49 -32.74 10.78 1.62
C TRP A 49 -32.42 12.26 1.34
N CYS A 50 -33.20 13.19 1.88
CA CYS A 50 -32.94 14.63 1.81
C CYS A 50 -32.04 15.16 2.95
N GLY A 51 -31.55 14.27 3.84
CA GLY A 51 -30.67 14.67 4.96
C GLY A 51 -31.38 15.14 6.23
N HIS A 52 -32.70 15.05 6.28
CA HIS A 52 -33.52 15.46 7.44
C HIS A 52 -33.70 14.30 8.44
N LEU A 53 -32.58 13.79 9.01
CA LEU A 53 -32.59 12.58 9.84
C LEU A 53 -33.53 12.69 11.06
N GLY A 54 -33.58 13.85 11.75
CA GLY A 54 -34.46 14.04 12.89
C GLY A 54 -35.93 13.97 12.54
N GLU A 55 -36.33 14.55 11.39
CA GLU A 55 -37.70 14.48 10.87
C GLU A 55 -38.03 13.06 10.40
N ALA A 56 -37.09 12.38 9.74
CA ALA A 56 -37.26 11.00 9.30
C ALA A 56 -37.54 10.06 10.50
N ILE A 57 -36.81 10.20 11.61
CA ILE A 57 -37.07 9.43 12.83
C ILE A 57 -38.50 9.69 13.34
N ALA A 58 -38.91 10.94 13.50
CA ALA A 58 -40.26 11.27 14.02
C ALA A 58 -41.38 10.72 13.12
N LEU A 59 -41.20 10.79 11.80
CA LEU A 59 -42.15 10.22 10.83
C LEU A 59 -42.20 8.71 10.87
N ARG A 60 -41.05 8.04 11.02
CA ARG A 60 -40.96 6.58 11.15
C ARG A 60 -41.56 6.11 12.47
N GLU A 61 -41.36 6.83 13.59
CA GLU A 61 -42.01 6.52 14.87
C GLU A 61 -43.54 6.60 14.75
N ARG A 62 -44.05 7.63 14.06
CA ARG A 62 -45.48 7.74 13.75
C ARG A 62 -45.93 6.57 12.85
N ALA A 63 -45.29 6.29 11.73
CA ALA A 63 -45.64 5.21 10.84
C ALA A 63 -45.63 3.84 11.55
N PHE A 64 -44.67 3.62 12.46
CA PHE A 64 -44.62 2.43 13.32
C PHE A 64 -45.92 2.27 14.15
N GLY A 65 -46.36 3.34 14.81
CA GLY A 65 -47.61 3.35 15.57
C GLY A 65 -48.84 3.12 14.68
N ASP A 66 -48.90 3.78 13.52
CA ASP A 66 -49.99 3.64 12.57
C ASP A 66 -50.09 2.22 11.99
N TYR A 67 -48.95 1.55 11.68
CA TYR A 67 -48.95 0.14 11.23
C TYR A 67 -49.40 -0.83 12.34
N LEU A 68 -49.01 -0.58 13.60
CA LEU A 68 -49.50 -1.39 14.72
C LEU A 68 -51.03 -1.26 14.89
N ALA A 69 -51.55 -0.02 14.82
CA ALA A 69 -52.98 0.22 14.89
C ALA A 69 -53.76 -0.41 13.71
N ALA A 70 -53.13 -0.51 12.55
CA ALA A 70 -53.69 -1.16 11.34
C ALA A 70 -53.52 -2.71 11.36
N GLY A 71 -52.92 -3.32 12.40
CA GLY A 71 -52.69 -4.75 12.47
C GLY A 71 -51.67 -5.27 11.47
N ALA A 72 -50.67 -4.49 11.11
CA ALA A 72 -49.63 -4.79 10.12
C ALA A 72 -48.23 -5.00 10.79
N PRO A 73 -48.04 -6.05 11.63
CA PRO A 73 -46.83 -6.21 12.45
C PRO A 73 -45.55 -6.34 11.61
N VAL A 74 -45.57 -6.99 10.45
CA VAL A 74 -44.39 -7.13 9.58
C VAL A 74 -43.94 -5.76 9.03
N ARG A 75 -44.89 -4.86 8.67
CA ARG A 75 -44.57 -3.50 8.24
C ARG A 75 -44.04 -2.65 9.40
N ALA A 76 -44.63 -2.77 10.58
CA ALA A 76 -44.14 -2.13 11.79
C ALA A 76 -42.70 -2.60 12.10
N ALA A 77 -42.42 -3.91 12.02
CA ALA A 77 -41.07 -4.44 12.20
C ALA A 77 -40.05 -3.88 11.20
N ASN A 78 -40.45 -3.70 9.93
CA ASN A 78 -39.58 -3.10 8.93
C ASN A 78 -39.22 -1.65 9.27
N VAL A 79 -40.17 -0.87 9.76
CA VAL A 79 -39.93 0.51 10.22
C VAL A 79 -39.07 0.52 11.49
N ALA A 80 -39.28 -0.44 12.42
CA ALA A 80 -38.44 -0.58 13.62
C ALA A 80 -36.97 -0.86 13.27
N LEU A 81 -36.70 -1.68 12.23
CA LEU A 81 -35.34 -1.89 11.73
C LEU A 81 -34.72 -0.62 11.12
N SER A 82 -35.53 0.19 10.43
CA SER A 82 -35.06 1.48 9.93
C SER A 82 -34.76 2.46 11.07
N LEU A 83 -35.59 2.51 12.11
CA LEU A 83 -35.34 3.30 13.32
C LEU A 83 -34.10 2.83 14.07
N ALA A 84 -33.88 1.52 14.18
CA ALA A 84 -32.64 0.98 14.76
C ALA A 84 -31.41 1.49 13.99
N PHE A 85 -31.43 1.48 12.67
CA PHE A 85 -30.37 2.00 11.83
C PHE A 85 -30.18 3.51 12.00
N ASP A 86 -31.25 4.31 12.05
CA ASP A 86 -31.21 5.76 12.27
C ASP A 86 -30.56 6.12 13.60
N HIS A 87 -30.88 5.38 14.66
CA HIS A 87 -30.28 5.59 15.98
C HIS A 87 -28.80 5.19 16.05
N ILE A 88 -28.37 4.20 15.26
CA ILE A 88 -26.95 3.91 15.05
C ILE A 88 -26.23 5.12 14.43
N GLN A 89 -26.83 5.75 13.42
CA GLN A 89 -26.25 6.94 12.78
C GLN A 89 -26.10 8.12 13.75
N LYS A 90 -26.98 8.21 14.78
CA LYS A 90 -26.92 9.20 15.87
C LYS A 90 -26.06 8.77 17.07
N VAL A 91 -25.41 7.62 17.00
CA VAL A 91 -24.63 7.05 18.12
C VAL A 91 -25.49 6.80 19.37
N SER A 92 -26.81 6.59 19.20
CA SER A 92 -27.77 6.29 20.27
C SER A 92 -27.99 4.77 20.36
N VAL A 93 -26.99 4.05 20.86
CA VAL A 93 -26.90 2.59 20.80
C VAL A 93 -28.05 1.89 21.57
N GLU A 94 -28.43 2.42 22.74
CA GLU A 94 -29.49 1.85 23.57
C GLU A 94 -30.85 1.90 22.85
N LEU A 95 -31.16 3.01 22.21
CA LEU A 95 -32.39 3.15 21.43
C LEU A 95 -32.38 2.24 20.19
N ALA A 96 -31.23 2.13 19.53
CA ALA A 96 -31.08 1.20 18.40
C ALA A 96 -31.37 -0.26 18.82
N PHE A 97 -30.84 -0.69 19.97
CA PHE A 97 -31.13 -2.02 20.54
C PHE A 97 -32.60 -2.19 20.89
N GLY A 98 -33.22 -1.17 21.49
CA GLY A 98 -34.65 -1.20 21.80
C GLY A 98 -35.52 -1.43 20.55
N TRP A 99 -35.23 -0.70 19.47
CA TRP A 99 -35.95 -0.87 18.21
C TRP A 99 -35.67 -2.20 17.54
N PHE A 100 -34.43 -2.70 17.60
CA PHE A 100 -34.07 -4.02 17.09
C PHE A 100 -34.83 -5.15 17.85
N THR A 101 -34.88 -5.10 19.18
CA THR A 101 -35.63 -6.03 20.00
C THR A 101 -37.12 -5.96 19.67
N ARG A 102 -37.65 -4.76 19.48
CA ARG A 102 -39.06 -4.59 19.10
C ARG A 102 -39.40 -5.19 17.74
N ALA A 103 -38.49 -5.08 16.76
CA ALA A 103 -38.64 -5.74 15.47
C ALA A 103 -38.66 -7.27 15.63
N GLN A 104 -37.79 -7.82 16.48
CA GLN A 104 -37.74 -9.27 16.79
C GLN A 104 -39.08 -9.79 17.34
N GLU A 105 -39.62 -9.10 18.34
CA GLU A 105 -40.91 -9.46 18.95
C GLU A 105 -42.04 -9.49 17.93
N LEU A 106 -42.09 -8.48 17.06
CA LEU A 106 -43.13 -8.36 16.04
C LEU A 106 -43.05 -9.43 14.95
N LEU A 107 -41.88 -9.97 14.68
CA LEU A 107 -41.63 -10.97 13.66
C LEU A 107 -41.82 -12.42 14.19
N ALA A 108 -41.77 -12.67 15.50
CA ALA A 108 -41.68 -13.98 16.12
C ALA A 108 -42.79 -14.97 15.64
N ASP A 109 -44.01 -14.46 15.52
CA ASP A 109 -45.17 -15.30 15.15
C ASP A 109 -45.66 -15.04 13.69
N GLN A 110 -44.82 -14.35 12.88
CA GLN A 110 -45.20 -14.03 11.50
C GLN A 110 -44.60 -15.02 10.50
N PRO A 111 -45.31 -15.27 9.38
CA PRO A 111 -44.74 -16.07 8.29
C PRO A 111 -43.43 -15.48 7.77
N PRO A 112 -42.47 -16.34 7.31
CA PRO A 112 -41.23 -15.89 6.74
C PRO A 112 -41.41 -14.84 5.63
N SER A 113 -40.64 -13.77 5.67
CA SER A 113 -40.72 -12.66 4.71
C SER A 113 -39.33 -12.01 4.51
N ALA A 114 -39.18 -11.13 3.54
CA ALA A 114 -37.95 -10.35 3.33
C ALA A 114 -37.53 -9.56 4.57
N VAL A 115 -38.49 -9.11 5.41
CA VAL A 115 -38.19 -8.38 6.66
C VAL A 115 -37.49 -9.29 7.68
N HIS A 116 -37.81 -10.57 7.73
CA HIS A 116 -37.05 -11.56 8.53
C HIS A 116 -35.62 -11.69 8.03
N GLY A 117 -35.42 -11.68 6.70
CA GLY A 117 -34.08 -11.68 6.09
C GLY A 117 -33.27 -10.45 6.48
N ARG A 118 -33.85 -9.26 6.40
CA ARG A 118 -33.21 -8.01 6.86
C ARG A 118 -32.88 -8.05 8.36
N PHE A 119 -33.82 -8.54 9.19
CA PHE A 119 -33.55 -8.73 10.61
C PHE A 119 -32.34 -9.65 10.84
N ALA A 120 -32.27 -10.78 10.13
CA ALA A 120 -31.15 -11.72 10.26
C ALA A 120 -29.81 -11.10 9.79
N VAL A 121 -29.79 -10.23 8.75
CA VAL A 121 -28.60 -9.45 8.38
C VAL A 121 -28.14 -8.56 9.51
N TYR A 122 -29.04 -7.80 10.13
CA TYR A 122 -28.68 -6.95 11.28
C TYR A 122 -28.24 -7.77 12.50
N ALA A 123 -28.86 -8.93 12.75
CA ALA A 123 -28.42 -9.86 13.79
C ALA A 123 -26.99 -10.34 13.55
N SER A 124 -26.61 -10.64 12.29
CA SER A 124 -25.25 -11.00 11.93
C SER A 124 -24.26 -9.86 12.23
N HIS A 125 -24.58 -8.63 11.85
CA HIS A 125 -23.71 -7.49 12.14
C HIS A 125 -23.56 -7.25 13.66
N LEU A 126 -24.63 -7.42 14.40
CA LEU A 126 -24.62 -7.27 15.87
C LEU A 126 -23.75 -8.36 16.52
N ALA A 127 -23.87 -9.60 16.08
CA ALA A 127 -23.04 -10.70 16.59
C ALA A 127 -21.54 -10.45 16.31
N LEU A 128 -21.19 -9.94 15.12
CA LEU A 128 -19.81 -9.51 14.84
C LEU A 128 -19.33 -8.40 15.78
N ALA A 129 -20.18 -7.41 16.06
CA ALA A 129 -19.86 -6.34 16.99
C ALA A 129 -19.63 -6.84 18.41
N GLN A 130 -20.32 -7.90 18.81
CA GLN A 130 -20.17 -8.59 20.09
C GLN A 130 -18.98 -9.57 20.13
N GLY A 131 -18.28 -9.76 18.98
CA GLY A 131 -17.15 -10.67 18.89
C GLY A 131 -17.53 -12.15 18.73
N ASP A 132 -18.76 -12.45 18.28
CA ASP A 132 -19.23 -13.79 17.98
C ASP A 132 -19.41 -14.03 16.45
N PRO A 133 -18.32 -14.33 15.73
CA PRO A 133 -18.40 -14.58 14.30
C PRO A 133 -19.14 -15.89 13.94
N THR A 134 -19.28 -16.82 14.89
CA THR A 134 -20.04 -18.07 14.68
C THR A 134 -21.54 -17.79 14.65
N ALA A 135 -22.06 -17.04 15.62
CA ALA A 135 -23.45 -16.59 15.61
C ALA A 135 -23.72 -15.68 14.40
N ALA A 136 -22.77 -14.82 14.03
CA ALA A 136 -22.87 -13.98 12.85
C ALA A 136 -23.01 -14.80 11.55
N LEU A 137 -22.22 -15.86 11.40
CA LEU A 137 -22.28 -16.75 10.25
C LEU A 137 -23.65 -17.43 10.16
N ALA A 138 -24.12 -17.99 11.25
CA ALA A 138 -25.44 -18.66 11.29
C ALA A 138 -26.59 -17.70 10.92
N ALA A 139 -26.54 -16.46 11.42
CA ALA A 139 -27.53 -15.43 11.09
C ALA A 139 -27.47 -15.04 9.59
N ALA A 140 -26.25 -14.90 9.03
CA ALA A 140 -26.06 -14.58 7.61
C ALA A 140 -26.56 -15.71 6.69
N GLU A 141 -26.33 -16.98 7.04
CA GLU A 141 -26.85 -18.14 6.32
C GLU A 141 -28.38 -18.17 6.34
N GLY A 142 -28.98 -17.89 7.50
CA GLY A 142 -30.43 -17.73 7.64
C GLY A 142 -30.99 -16.59 6.78
N ALA A 143 -30.32 -15.46 6.72
CA ALA A 143 -30.68 -14.34 5.86
C ALA A 143 -30.61 -14.72 4.37
N ALA A 144 -29.55 -15.43 3.96
CA ALA A 144 -29.39 -15.89 2.57
C ALA A 144 -30.52 -16.85 2.14
N GLU A 145 -30.91 -17.76 3.03
CA GLU A 145 -32.05 -18.67 2.78
C GLU A 145 -33.37 -17.92 2.62
N LEU A 146 -33.65 -16.97 3.54
CA LEU A 146 -34.85 -16.12 3.47
C LEU A 146 -34.87 -15.26 2.20
N GLY A 147 -33.72 -14.70 1.81
CA GLY A 147 -33.59 -13.95 0.56
C GLY A 147 -33.89 -14.79 -0.68
N ARG A 148 -33.45 -16.05 -0.69
CA ARG A 148 -33.77 -16.98 -1.78
C ARG A 148 -35.26 -17.36 -1.81
N GLN A 149 -35.84 -17.69 -0.66
CA GLN A 149 -37.24 -18.08 -0.53
C GLN A 149 -38.22 -16.96 -0.94
N THR A 150 -37.86 -15.73 -0.60
CA THR A 150 -38.69 -14.55 -0.91
C THR A 150 -38.37 -13.94 -2.29
N GLY A 151 -37.29 -14.36 -2.93
CA GLY A 151 -36.80 -13.75 -4.18
C GLY A 151 -36.26 -12.33 -4.01
N ASP A 152 -36.00 -11.89 -2.77
CA ASP A 152 -35.53 -10.54 -2.47
C ASP A 152 -34.02 -10.40 -2.74
N ARG A 153 -33.65 -9.63 -3.75
CA ARG A 153 -32.26 -9.43 -4.19
C ARG A 153 -31.44 -8.60 -3.21
N ASP A 154 -32.07 -7.65 -2.53
CA ASP A 154 -31.42 -6.78 -1.55
C ASP A 154 -30.99 -7.63 -0.35
N VAL A 155 -31.87 -8.43 0.20
CA VAL A 155 -31.56 -9.37 1.28
C VAL A 155 -30.47 -10.37 0.86
N GLN A 156 -30.51 -10.89 -0.37
CA GLN A 156 -29.47 -11.80 -0.87
C GLN A 156 -28.08 -11.13 -0.90
N ALA A 157 -27.99 -9.88 -1.37
CA ALA A 157 -26.72 -9.14 -1.47
C ALA A 157 -26.18 -8.75 -0.08
N GLU A 158 -27.04 -8.28 0.82
CA GLU A 158 -26.68 -7.97 2.21
C GLU A 158 -26.24 -9.24 2.97
N ALA A 159 -26.93 -10.37 2.75
CA ALA A 159 -26.57 -11.66 3.33
C ALA A 159 -25.20 -12.15 2.85
N LEU A 160 -24.85 -11.98 1.57
CA LEU A 160 -23.50 -12.27 1.05
C LEU A 160 -22.43 -11.42 1.75
N THR A 161 -22.70 -10.13 1.95
CA THR A 161 -21.77 -9.22 2.65
C THR A 161 -21.61 -9.64 4.12
N ALA A 162 -22.70 -9.93 4.82
CA ALA A 162 -22.69 -10.38 6.21
C ALA A 162 -21.95 -11.73 6.35
N HIS A 163 -22.22 -12.68 5.44
CA HIS A 163 -21.56 -13.98 5.37
C HIS A 163 -20.05 -13.83 5.16
N GLY A 164 -19.63 -13.00 4.19
CA GLY A 164 -18.23 -12.73 3.93
C GLY A 164 -17.49 -12.16 5.14
N ARG A 165 -18.09 -11.20 5.83
CA ARG A 165 -17.54 -10.62 7.06
C ARG A 165 -17.46 -11.62 8.20
N ALA A 166 -18.47 -12.47 8.38
CA ALA A 166 -18.47 -13.53 9.39
C ALA A 166 -17.37 -14.57 9.13
N LEU A 167 -17.18 -14.98 7.87
CA LEU A 167 -16.08 -15.88 7.47
C LEU A 167 -14.71 -15.27 7.75
N ILE A 168 -14.52 -13.97 7.46
CA ILE A 168 -13.29 -13.24 7.82
C ILE A 168 -13.09 -13.24 9.34
N GLY A 169 -14.15 -13.03 10.11
CA GLY A 169 -14.11 -13.12 11.58
C GLY A 169 -13.68 -14.51 12.09
N LEU A 170 -13.94 -15.56 11.32
CA LEU A 170 -13.51 -16.95 11.57
C LEU A 170 -12.15 -17.30 10.93
N SER A 171 -11.38 -16.34 10.49
CA SER A 171 -10.10 -16.50 9.78
C SER A 171 -10.19 -17.24 8.42
N ARG A 172 -11.39 -17.41 7.88
CA ARG A 172 -11.64 -18.01 6.55
C ARG A 172 -11.55 -16.92 5.48
N VAL A 173 -10.35 -16.35 5.31
CA VAL A 173 -10.11 -15.13 4.53
C VAL A 173 -10.54 -15.28 3.07
N GLN A 174 -10.10 -16.33 2.38
CA GLN A 174 -10.37 -16.49 0.94
C GLN A 174 -11.85 -16.74 0.67
N ASP A 175 -12.50 -17.54 1.51
CA ASP A 175 -13.94 -17.78 1.41
C ASP A 175 -14.72 -16.47 1.63
N GLY A 176 -14.32 -15.71 2.65
CA GLY A 176 -14.92 -14.41 2.96
C GLY A 176 -14.77 -13.40 1.84
N LEU A 177 -13.56 -13.25 1.29
CA LEU A 177 -13.30 -12.38 0.14
C LEU A 177 -14.08 -12.81 -1.11
N GLY A 178 -14.30 -14.11 -1.29
CA GLY A 178 -15.17 -14.65 -2.34
C GLY A 178 -16.61 -14.16 -2.21
N MET A 179 -17.17 -14.22 -0.99
CA MET A 179 -18.54 -13.73 -0.72
C MET A 179 -18.66 -12.22 -0.91
N LEU A 180 -17.68 -11.43 -0.42
CA LEU A 180 -17.66 -9.99 -0.64
C LEU A 180 -17.56 -9.62 -2.13
N GLY A 181 -16.78 -10.39 -2.90
CA GLY A 181 -16.70 -10.23 -4.36
C GLY A 181 -18.04 -10.47 -5.05
N MET A 182 -18.78 -11.50 -4.66
CA MET A 182 -20.11 -11.77 -5.18
C MET A 182 -21.11 -10.65 -4.83
N ALA A 183 -21.08 -10.14 -3.59
CA ALA A 183 -21.89 -9.00 -3.17
C ALA A 183 -21.54 -7.73 -3.98
N GLY A 184 -20.24 -7.47 -4.19
CA GLY A 184 -19.77 -6.35 -5.01
C GLY A 184 -20.29 -6.42 -6.46
N VAL A 185 -20.29 -7.60 -7.09
CA VAL A 185 -20.88 -7.80 -8.43
C VAL A 185 -22.38 -7.48 -8.42
N ALA A 186 -23.12 -7.90 -7.38
CA ALA A 186 -24.53 -7.57 -7.24
C ALA A 186 -24.75 -6.06 -7.14
N ALA A 187 -23.92 -5.34 -6.36
CA ALA A 187 -23.99 -3.88 -6.26
C ALA A 187 -23.67 -3.16 -7.61
N ILE A 188 -22.63 -3.62 -8.33
CA ILE A 188 -22.24 -3.06 -9.63
C ILE A 188 -23.33 -3.28 -10.69
N SER A 189 -24.12 -4.38 -10.59
CA SER A 189 -25.18 -4.70 -11.57
C SER A 189 -26.30 -3.66 -11.65
N GLY A 190 -26.41 -2.79 -10.65
CA GLY A 190 -27.43 -1.72 -10.58
C GLY A 190 -28.85 -2.23 -10.30
N GLN A 191 -29.01 -3.47 -9.84
CA GLN A 191 -30.30 -4.09 -9.58
C GLN A 191 -30.78 -3.97 -8.13
N LEU A 192 -29.93 -3.46 -7.25
CA LEU A 192 -30.20 -3.29 -5.83
C LEU A 192 -30.80 -1.91 -5.51
N GLN A 193 -31.46 -1.83 -4.36
CA GLN A 193 -31.90 -0.55 -3.81
C GLN A 193 -30.66 0.30 -3.44
N PRO A 194 -30.76 1.63 -3.49
CA PRO A 194 -29.62 2.51 -3.19
C PRO A 194 -29.01 2.28 -1.79
N LEU A 195 -29.83 2.03 -0.77
CA LEU A 195 -29.33 1.77 0.60
C LEU A 195 -28.53 0.49 0.64
N THR A 196 -29.04 -0.60 0.06
CA THR A 196 -28.35 -1.88 -0.02
C THR A 196 -27.07 -1.77 -0.84
N THR A 197 -27.10 -1.09 -2.00
CA THR A 197 -25.92 -0.88 -2.84
C THR A 197 -24.79 -0.23 -2.03
N ASN A 198 -25.11 0.82 -1.27
CA ASN A 198 -24.13 1.48 -0.43
C ASN A 198 -23.65 0.60 0.74
N SER A 199 -24.57 -0.07 1.43
CA SER A 199 -24.19 -0.98 2.54
C SER A 199 -23.20 -2.03 2.07
N VAL A 200 -23.45 -2.65 0.91
CA VAL A 200 -22.55 -3.62 0.28
C VAL A 200 -21.17 -3.00 0.02
N TYR A 201 -21.12 -1.82 -0.62
CA TYR A 201 -19.84 -1.15 -0.88
C TYR A 201 -19.09 -0.80 0.41
N CYS A 202 -19.75 -0.10 1.32
CA CYS A 202 -19.10 0.38 2.55
C CYS A 202 -18.57 -0.76 3.41
N LEU A 203 -19.41 -1.78 3.67
CA LEU A 203 -19.04 -2.90 4.53
C LEU A 203 -17.99 -3.81 3.90
N SER A 204 -17.99 -3.96 2.57
CA SER A 204 -16.96 -4.73 1.87
C SER A 204 -15.62 -3.97 1.88
N VAL A 205 -15.60 -2.67 1.55
CA VAL A 205 -14.38 -1.84 1.61
C VAL A 205 -13.77 -1.85 3.01
N MET A 206 -14.61 -1.72 4.06
CA MET A 206 -14.12 -1.78 5.45
C MET A 206 -13.49 -3.14 5.77
N ALA A 207 -14.12 -4.24 5.40
CA ALA A 207 -13.60 -5.58 5.67
C ALA A 207 -12.28 -5.84 4.92
N GLU A 208 -12.18 -5.40 3.66
CA GLU A 208 -10.97 -5.49 2.85
C GLU A 208 -9.83 -4.60 3.42
N ASN A 209 -10.14 -3.39 3.90
CA ASN A 209 -9.18 -2.52 4.59
C ASN A 209 -8.68 -3.13 5.91
N ASP A 210 -9.56 -3.75 6.69
CA ASP A 210 -9.16 -4.41 7.94
C ASP A 210 -8.21 -5.58 7.68
N LEU A 211 -8.42 -6.31 6.58
CA LEU A 211 -7.52 -7.38 6.12
C LEU A 211 -6.20 -6.87 5.52
N GLY A 212 -6.11 -5.60 5.15
CA GLY A 212 -4.98 -5.07 4.40
C GLY A 212 -5.00 -5.41 2.91
N GLU A 213 -6.17 -5.74 2.36
CA GLU A 213 -6.40 -5.99 0.92
C GLU A 213 -6.67 -4.67 0.18
N TYR A 214 -5.73 -3.71 0.30
CA TYR A 214 -5.94 -2.31 -0.13
C TYR A 214 -6.19 -2.14 -1.63
N ARG A 215 -5.67 -3.02 -2.47
CA ARG A 215 -5.95 -3.00 -3.91
C ARG A 215 -7.41 -3.31 -4.20
N ARG A 216 -7.95 -4.38 -3.58
CA ARG A 216 -9.36 -4.78 -3.74
C ARG A 216 -10.29 -3.70 -3.18
N ALA A 217 -10.00 -3.21 -1.98
CA ALA A 217 -10.71 -2.10 -1.37
C ALA A 217 -10.72 -0.85 -2.27
N GLY A 218 -9.62 -0.57 -2.96
CA GLY A 218 -9.50 0.52 -3.93
C GLY A 218 -10.41 0.34 -5.15
N GLU A 219 -10.39 -0.83 -5.77
CA GLU A 219 -11.24 -1.15 -6.93
C GLU A 219 -12.73 -1.00 -6.60
N LEU A 220 -13.13 -1.52 -5.43
CA LEU A 220 -14.51 -1.45 -4.97
C LEU A 220 -14.90 -0.02 -4.57
N SER A 221 -14.01 0.73 -3.93
CA SER A 221 -14.19 2.14 -3.59
C SER A 221 -14.35 3.03 -4.83
N ASP A 222 -13.59 2.76 -5.91
CA ASP A 222 -13.75 3.45 -7.18
C ASP A 222 -15.12 3.14 -7.82
N ALA A 223 -15.61 1.90 -7.73
CA ALA A 223 -16.95 1.55 -8.19
C ALA A 223 -18.04 2.28 -7.37
N ALA A 224 -17.89 2.33 -6.05
CA ALA A 224 -18.76 3.06 -5.13
C ALA A 224 -18.82 4.56 -5.48
N THR A 225 -17.66 5.19 -5.71
CA THR A 225 -17.58 6.61 -6.08
C THR A 225 -18.31 6.89 -7.39
N ARG A 226 -18.06 6.10 -8.44
CA ARG A 226 -18.77 6.23 -9.71
C ARG A 226 -20.27 6.03 -9.56
N TRP A 227 -20.70 5.20 -8.64
CA TRP A 227 -22.12 5.02 -8.32
C TRP A 227 -22.68 6.22 -7.58
N CYS A 228 -22.01 6.71 -6.50
CA CYS A 228 -22.41 7.90 -5.75
C CYS A 228 -22.54 9.15 -6.62
N ASP A 229 -21.59 9.38 -7.54
CA ASP A 229 -21.58 10.55 -8.44
C ASP A 229 -22.77 10.57 -9.41
N ARG A 230 -23.38 9.41 -9.67
CA ARG A 230 -24.59 9.30 -10.50
C ARG A 230 -25.88 9.51 -9.72
N GLN A 231 -25.83 9.53 -8.39
CA GLN A 231 -27.00 9.72 -7.54
C GLN A 231 -27.21 11.21 -7.25
N SER A 232 -28.40 11.72 -7.53
CA SER A 232 -28.81 13.09 -7.16
C SER A 232 -29.25 13.13 -5.69
N LEU A 233 -28.43 12.66 -4.77
CA LEU A 233 -28.79 12.54 -3.35
C LEU A 233 -28.32 13.76 -2.57
N ALA A 234 -29.24 14.41 -1.87
CA ALA A 234 -28.97 15.49 -0.94
C ALA A 234 -28.66 14.98 0.49
N SER A 235 -28.76 13.66 0.72
CA SER A 235 -28.43 13.04 2.02
C SER A 235 -26.93 13.03 2.28
N GLY A 236 -26.52 12.98 3.54
CA GLY A 236 -25.13 12.78 3.95
C GLY A 236 -24.54 11.41 3.57
N PHE A 237 -25.28 10.61 2.83
CA PHE A 237 -24.93 9.25 2.46
C PHE A 237 -23.68 9.14 1.55
N PRO A 238 -23.48 10.01 0.53
CA PRO A 238 -22.22 10.03 -0.21
C PRO A 238 -21.00 10.32 0.68
N GLY A 239 -21.17 11.10 1.73
CA GLY A 239 -20.13 11.40 2.70
C GLY A 239 -19.51 10.17 3.35
N THR A 240 -20.31 9.15 3.68
CA THR A 240 -19.82 7.88 4.23
C THR A 240 -18.89 7.16 3.25
N CYS A 241 -19.27 7.06 1.98
CA CYS A 241 -18.41 6.47 0.94
C CYS A 241 -17.11 7.26 0.79
N ARG A 242 -17.14 8.60 0.88
CA ARG A 242 -15.96 9.45 0.78
C ARG A 242 -14.97 9.21 1.91
N ILE A 243 -15.46 9.01 3.13
CA ILE A 243 -14.58 8.73 4.28
C ILE A 243 -13.87 7.37 4.10
N HIS A 244 -14.60 6.32 3.70
CA HIS A 244 -13.97 5.02 3.40
C HIS A 244 -12.99 5.13 2.22
N ARG A 245 -13.33 5.91 1.19
CA ARG A 245 -12.42 6.19 0.08
C ARG A 245 -11.16 6.93 0.54
N ALA A 246 -11.30 7.90 1.43
CA ALA A 246 -10.17 8.65 1.97
C ALA A 246 -9.17 7.72 2.70
N GLU A 247 -9.67 6.78 3.50
CA GLU A 247 -8.82 5.76 4.15
C GLU A 247 -8.05 4.94 3.11
N VAL A 248 -8.74 4.40 2.11
CA VAL A 248 -8.12 3.61 1.03
C VAL A 248 -7.05 4.41 0.28
N LEU A 249 -7.36 5.63 -0.12
CA LEU A 249 -6.44 6.52 -0.85
C LEU A 249 -5.21 6.86 0.02
N ARG A 250 -5.39 7.12 1.32
CA ARG A 250 -4.28 7.35 2.25
C ARG A 250 -3.34 6.16 2.31
N LEU A 251 -3.88 4.96 2.50
CA LEU A 251 -3.10 3.73 2.61
C LEU A 251 -2.34 3.41 1.31
N ARG A 252 -2.94 3.72 0.15
CA ARG A 252 -2.33 3.55 -1.18
C ARG A 252 -1.44 4.71 -1.61
N GLY A 253 -1.34 5.77 -0.80
CA GLY A 253 -0.39 6.87 -1.01
C GLY A 253 -0.89 7.99 -1.93
N ASP A 254 -2.19 8.18 -2.10
CA ASP A 254 -2.76 9.38 -2.73
C ASP A 254 -3.28 10.35 -1.66
N TRP A 255 -2.37 10.90 -0.88
CA TRP A 255 -2.69 11.75 0.27
C TRP A 255 -3.44 13.04 -0.11
N PRO A 256 -3.10 13.73 -1.22
CA PRO A 256 -3.84 14.92 -1.61
C PRO A 256 -5.32 14.64 -1.90
N GLU A 257 -5.62 13.55 -2.61
CA GLU A 257 -7.00 13.14 -2.88
C GLU A 257 -7.68 12.63 -1.62
N ALA A 258 -6.97 11.83 -0.80
CA ALA A 258 -7.48 11.33 0.47
C ALA A 258 -7.96 12.46 1.38
N GLU A 259 -7.16 13.53 1.52
CA GLU A 259 -7.52 14.69 2.33
C GLU A 259 -8.75 15.44 1.76
N ARG A 260 -8.81 15.62 0.43
CA ARG A 260 -9.98 16.27 -0.21
C ARG A 260 -11.27 15.48 0.02
N GLU A 261 -11.22 14.16 -0.17
CA GLU A 261 -12.36 13.28 0.05
C GLU A 261 -12.77 13.24 1.54
N ALA A 262 -11.82 13.19 2.47
CA ALA A 262 -12.10 13.23 3.90
C ALA A 262 -12.79 14.56 4.30
N ARG A 263 -12.24 15.71 3.91
CA ARG A 263 -12.82 17.03 4.22
C ARG A 263 -14.20 17.20 3.63
N ARG A 264 -14.42 16.74 2.39
CA ARG A 264 -15.72 16.77 1.74
C ARG A 264 -16.71 15.84 2.47
N GLY A 265 -16.31 14.63 2.80
CA GLY A 265 -17.14 13.67 3.54
C GLY A 265 -17.55 14.20 4.91
N VAL A 266 -16.61 14.78 5.67
CA VAL A 266 -16.90 15.42 6.97
C VAL A 266 -17.94 16.54 6.82
N ALA A 267 -17.83 17.39 5.79
CA ALA A 267 -18.78 18.46 5.57
C ALA A 267 -20.19 17.94 5.24
N GLU A 268 -20.29 16.87 4.44
CA GLU A 268 -21.56 16.23 4.08
C GLU A 268 -22.20 15.47 5.27
N LEU A 269 -21.40 15.00 6.24
CA LEU A 269 -21.85 14.17 7.37
C LEU A 269 -22.13 14.94 8.65
N ARG A 270 -21.78 16.21 8.72
CA ARG A 270 -21.80 17.03 9.97
C ARG A 270 -23.07 16.86 10.79
N ASP A 271 -24.24 16.94 10.16
CA ASP A 271 -25.55 16.90 10.81
C ASP A 271 -26.26 15.55 10.61
N PHE A 272 -25.64 14.62 9.89
CA PHE A 272 -26.25 13.36 9.50
C PHE A 272 -25.65 12.16 10.23
N ASN A 273 -24.31 12.05 10.29
CA ASN A 273 -23.63 10.92 10.95
C ASN A 273 -22.33 11.38 11.61
N ALA A 274 -22.42 11.77 12.87
CA ALA A 274 -21.29 12.26 13.65
C ALA A 274 -20.18 11.21 13.81
N GLY A 275 -20.55 9.92 13.94
CA GLY A 275 -19.57 8.84 14.13
C GLY A 275 -18.68 8.62 12.88
N VAL A 276 -19.25 8.68 11.69
CA VAL A 276 -18.48 8.57 10.44
C VAL A 276 -17.73 9.89 10.17
N ALA A 277 -18.30 11.05 10.51
CA ALA A 277 -17.58 12.31 10.45
C ALA A 277 -16.33 12.32 11.34
N ALA A 278 -16.42 11.72 12.54
CA ALA A 278 -15.30 11.52 13.44
C ALA A 278 -14.17 10.68 12.82
N GLU A 279 -14.52 9.60 12.10
CA GLU A 279 -13.55 8.81 11.35
C GLU A 279 -12.87 9.66 10.24
N GLY A 280 -13.64 10.53 9.58
CA GLY A 280 -13.09 11.46 8.59
C GLY A 280 -12.05 12.41 9.18
N TRP A 281 -12.31 12.96 10.35
CA TRP A 281 -11.34 13.79 11.08
C TRP A 281 -10.10 13.01 11.48
N TYR A 282 -10.27 11.75 11.91
CA TYR A 282 -9.14 10.86 12.19
C TYR A 282 -8.27 10.65 10.94
N GLN A 283 -8.85 10.39 9.76
CA GLN A 283 -8.10 10.23 8.51
C GLN A 283 -7.35 11.51 8.13
N ILE A 284 -7.95 12.70 8.35
CA ILE A 284 -7.29 14.00 8.15
C ILE A 284 -6.08 14.12 9.09
N GLY A 285 -6.25 13.78 10.36
CA GLY A 285 -5.17 13.79 11.35
C GLY A 285 -3.98 12.89 10.97
N GLU A 286 -4.25 11.65 10.51
CA GLU A 286 -3.23 10.72 10.03
C GLU A 286 -2.43 11.30 8.85
N ILE A 287 -3.12 11.92 7.87
CA ILE A 287 -2.45 12.52 6.70
C ILE A 287 -1.57 13.69 7.12
N LEU A 288 -2.09 14.59 7.96
CA LEU A 288 -1.37 15.77 8.43
C LEU A 288 -0.14 15.38 9.26
N GLN A 289 -0.27 14.41 10.15
CA GLN A 289 0.83 13.87 10.95
C GLN A 289 1.92 13.27 10.06
N GLN A 290 1.57 12.47 9.05
CA GLN A 290 2.52 11.87 8.12
C GLN A 290 3.21 12.93 7.24
N ARG A 291 2.55 14.06 6.95
CA ARG A 291 3.16 15.20 6.26
C ARG A 291 4.02 16.10 7.15
N GLY A 292 3.90 15.96 8.47
CA GLY A 292 4.66 16.75 9.44
C GLY A 292 3.95 18.01 9.95
N ASP A 293 2.69 18.22 9.63
CA ASP A 293 1.87 19.30 10.20
C ASP A 293 1.29 18.84 11.54
N ALA A 294 2.14 18.87 12.55
CA ALA A 294 1.84 18.29 13.86
C ALA A 294 0.72 19.01 14.62
N ASP A 295 0.60 20.33 14.45
CA ASP A 295 -0.41 21.12 15.18
C ASP A 295 -1.79 20.92 14.55
N ALA A 296 -1.89 20.93 13.22
CA ALA A 296 -3.13 20.64 12.51
C ALA A 296 -3.56 19.17 12.69
N ALA A 297 -2.62 18.24 12.81
CA ALA A 297 -2.92 16.84 13.12
C ALA A 297 -3.54 16.68 14.51
N GLU A 298 -2.99 17.37 15.51
CA GLU A 298 -3.52 17.35 16.89
C GLU A 298 -4.94 17.92 16.94
N GLU A 299 -5.22 19.04 16.26
CA GLU A 299 -6.56 19.62 16.15
C GLU A 299 -7.55 18.63 15.51
N ALA A 300 -7.13 17.96 14.42
CA ALA A 300 -7.97 16.98 13.73
C ALA A 300 -8.25 15.75 14.63
N PHE A 301 -7.26 15.23 15.35
CA PHE A 301 -7.44 14.16 16.32
C PHE A 301 -8.31 14.57 17.52
N GLY A 302 -8.15 15.80 18.01
CA GLY A 302 -9.01 16.38 19.05
C GLY A 302 -10.48 16.43 18.60
N THR A 303 -10.74 16.92 17.39
CA THR A 303 -12.10 16.94 16.82
C THR A 303 -12.68 15.53 16.63
N ALA A 304 -11.87 14.56 16.18
CA ALA A 304 -12.29 13.17 16.10
C ALA A 304 -12.70 12.62 17.48
N HIS A 305 -11.93 12.94 18.52
CA HIS A 305 -12.21 12.53 19.90
C HIS A 305 -13.50 13.16 20.45
N GLU A 306 -13.70 14.45 20.24
CA GLU A 306 -14.91 15.16 20.65
C GLU A 306 -16.19 14.57 20.03
N LEU A 307 -16.06 14.04 18.80
CA LEU A 307 -17.14 13.36 18.09
C LEU A 307 -17.27 11.87 18.44
N GLY A 308 -16.49 11.37 19.43
CA GLY A 308 -16.60 10.02 19.97
C GLY A 308 -15.70 8.97 19.29
N ARG A 309 -14.69 9.39 18.47
CA ARG A 309 -13.69 8.48 17.89
C ARG A 309 -12.40 8.56 18.71
N ASP A 310 -11.96 7.44 19.29
CA ASP A 310 -10.64 7.36 19.89
C ASP A 310 -9.55 7.64 18.83
N PRO A 311 -8.69 8.65 19.02
CA PRO A 311 -7.71 9.06 18.02
C PRO A 311 -6.49 8.14 17.89
N GLN A 312 -6.49 6.99 18.57
CA GLN A 312 -5.41 6.01 18.49
C GLN A 312 -5.53 5.11 17.23
N PRO A 313 -4.38 4.67 16.70
CA PRO A 313 -2.98 4.90 17.11
C PRO A 313 -2.34 6.18 16.56
N GLY A 314 -3.07 7.02 15.82
CA GLY A 314 -2.54 8.23 15.18
C GLY A 314 -1.97 9.23 16.19
N LEU A 315 -2.71 9.50 17.26
CA LEU A 315 -2.25 10.42 18.32
C LEU A 315 -0.99 9.89 19.02
N ALA A 316 -0.89 8.59 19.28
CA ALA A 316 0.33 8.02 19.88
C ALA A 316 1.55 8.19 18.98
N ARG A 317 1.39 8.04 17.66
CA ARG A 317 2.49 8.33 16.70
C ARG A 317 2.88 9.80 16.73
N LEU A 318 1.92 10.72 16.84
CA LEU A 318 2.17 12.16 16.97
C LEU A 318 2.93 12.48 18.27
N LEU A 319 2.50 11.93 19.40
CA LEU A 319 3.17 12.08 20.70
C LEU A 319 4.61 11.55 20.65
N ALA A 320 4.82 10.36 20.07
CA ALA A 320 6.14 9.78 19.90
C ALA A 320 7.05 10.65 19.02
N ALA A 321 6.53 11.22 17.92
CA ALA A 321 7.26 12.13 17.05
C ALA A 321 7.68 13.43 17.77
N ARG A 322 6.90 13.88 18.77
CA ARG A 322 7.24 15.02 19.64
C ARG A 322 8.18 14.65 20.82
N GLY A 323 8.61 13.39 20.89
CA GLY A 323 9.48 12.90 21.98
C GLY A 323 8.76 12.45 23.25
N GLN A 324 7.42 12.46 23.27
CA GLN A 324 6.59 12.01 24.39
C GLN A 324 6.33 10.49 24.32
N VAL A 325 7.42 9.72 24.16
CA VAL A 325 7.36 8.28 23.84
C VAL A 325 6.73 7.46 24.95
N GLY A 326 6.97 7.83 26.22
CA GLY A 326 6.40 7.13 27.37
C GLY A 326 4.88 7.29 27.47
N GLU A 327 4.36 8.48 27.17
CA GLU A 327 2.93 8.77 27.12
C GLU A 327 2.27 8.01 25.96
N ALA A 328 2.88 8.07 24.77
CA ALA A 328 2.41 7.32 23.59
C ALA A 328 2.31 5.80 23.85
N LEU A 329 3.29 5.24 24.57
CA LEU A 329 3.29 3.82 24.91
C LEU A 329 2.17 3.49 25.91
N ALA A 330 1.99 4.31 26.95
CA ALA A 330 0.95 4.11 27.97
C ALA A 330 -0.46 4.16 27.36
N GLU A 331 -0.72 5.09 26.44
CA GLU A 331 -1.99 5.20 25.72
C GLU A 331 -2.32 3.93 24.93
N LEU A 332 -1.37 3.43 24.11
CA LEU A 332 -1.61 2.21 23.33
C LEU A 332 -1.75 0.95 24.20
N GLN A 333 -0.97 0.85 25.29
CA GLN A 333 -1.10 -0.26 26.23
C GLN A 333 -2.44 -0.23 26.97
N GLY A 334 -2.90 0.95 27.40
CA GLY A 334 -4.20 1.15 28.01
C GLY A 334 -5.33 0.68 27.09
N LEU A 335 -5.30 1.07 25.83
CA LEU A 335 -6.29 0.68 24.84
C LEU A 335 -6.32 -0.84 24.57
N LEU A 336 -5.17 -1.50 24.60
CA LEU A 336 -5.09 -2.95 24.43
C LEU A 336 -5.56 -3.73 25.66
N HIS A 337 -5.47 -3.12 26.85
CA HIS A 337 -5.90 -3.71 28.11
C HIS A 337 -7.41 -3.64 28.32
N ASP A 338 -8.01 -2.51 27.94
CA ASP A 338 -9.45 -2.29 28.05
C ASP A 338 -10.06 -1.79 26.73
N PRO A 339 -10.22 -2.69 25.74
CA PRO A 339 -10.79 -2.34 24.45
C PRO A 339 -12.29 -1.95 24.52
N MET A 340 -12.95 -2.17 25.67
CA MET A 340 -14.34 -1.78 25.87
C MET A 340 -14.52 -0.27 26.10
N THR A 341 -13.44 0.48 26.29
CA THR A 341 -13.47 1.96 26.29
C THR A 341 -13.76 2.55 24.91
N LEU A 342 -13.57 1.78 23.86
CA LEU A 342 -13.94 2.19 22.49
C LEU A 342 -15.46 2.11 22.32
N PRO A 343 -16.09 3.15 21.75
CA PRO A 343 -17.52 3.10 21.46
C PRO A 343 -17.80 1.91 20.51
N MET A 344 -18.74 1.07 20.92
CA MET A 344 -19.19 -0.05 20.10
C MET A 344 -19.86 0.50 18.84
N GLN A 345 -19.27 0.24 17.69
CA GLN A 345 -19.88 0.57 16.39
C GLN A 345 -20.39 -0.73 15.75
N PRO A 346 -21.70 -1.04 15.85
CA PRO A 346 -22.25 -2.33 15.42
C PRO A 346 -21.95 -2.68 13.95
N MET A 347 -21.81 -1.67 13.10
CA MET A 347 -21.47 -1.87 11.69
C MET A 347 -19.98 -2.16 11.44
N ILE A 348 -19.11 -1.82 12.40
CA ILE A 348 -17.66 -1.86 12.24
C ILE A 348 -17.04 -3.14 12.81
N GLY A 349 -17.74 -3.82 13.71
CA GLY A 349 -17.28 -5.02 14.41
C GLY A 349 -16.69 -4.73 15.80
N SER A 350 -16.26 -5.78 16.50
CA SER A 350 -15.76 -5.68 17.86
C SER A 350 -14.45 -4.91 17.95
N PRO A 351 -14.29 -3.99 18.93
CA PRO A 351 -13.01 -3.34 19.21
C PRO A 351 -11.89 -4.32 19.56
N SER A 352 -12.25 -5.46 20.17
CA SER A 352 -11.31 -6.53 20.52
C SER A 352 -10.96 -7.47 19.36
N HIS A 353 -11.51 -7.23 18.14
CA HIS A 353 -11.23 -8.07 17.00
C HIS A 353 -9.72 -8.06 16.65
N PRO A 354 -9.09 -9.23 16.44
CA PRO A 354 -7.65 -9.33 16.21
C PRO A 354 -7.11 -8.42 15.09
N LEU A 355 -7.82 -8.27 13.97
CA LEU A 355 -7.41 -7.38 12.88
C LEU A 355 -7.34 -5.90 13.30
N ARG A 356 -8.20 -5.46 14.22
CA ARG A 356 -8.13 -4.10 14.79
C ARG A 356 -6.99 -3.96 15.76
N ARG A 357 -6.77 -4.99 16.60
CA ARG A 357 -5.61 -5.03 17.49
C ARG A 357 -4.30 -4.97 16.70
N ALA A 358 -4.21 -5.63 15.53
CA ALA A 358 -3.03 -5.56 14.67
C ALA A 358 -2.68 -4.12 14.26
N LYS A 359 -3.68 -3.28 13.96
CA LYS A 359 -3.48 -1.84 13.63
C LYS A 359 -2.90 -1.03 14.79
N ILE A 360 -3.10 -1.47 16.04
CA ILE A 360 -2.56 -0.85 17.27
C ILE A 360 -1.19 -1.46 17.62
N LEU A 361 -1.07 -2.79 17.54
CA LEU A 361 0.14 -3.53 17.88
C LEU A 361 1.32 -3.16 16.98
N TYR A 362 1.07 -2.92 15.68
CA TYR A 362 2.11 -2.61 14.72
C TYR A 362 2.88 -1.31 15.06
N PRO A 363 2.26 -0.15 15.26
CA PRO A 363 2.96 1.04 15.73
C PRO A 363 3.47 0.94 17.18
N LEU A 364 2.83 0.13 18.03
CA LEU A 364 3.29 -0.07 19.40
C LEU A 364 4.69 -0.70 19.44
N VAL A 365 5.03 -1.58 18.49
CA VAL A 365 6.40 -2.16 18.41
C VAL A 365 7.45 -1.07 18.28
N ASP A 366 7.28 -0.12 17.36
CA ASP A 366 8.24 0.96 17.16
C ASP A 366 8.30 1.90 18.37
N ILE A 367 7.14 2.25 18.93
CA ILE A 367 7.01 3.15 20.08
C ILE A 367 7.64 2.52 21.33
N ALA A 368 7.39 1.23 21.58
CA ALA A 368 7.97 0.53 22.72
C ALA A 368 9.51 0.42 22.60
N LEU A 369 10.02 0.12 21.40
CA LEU A 369 11.47 0.13 21.16
C LEU A 369 12.09 1.51 21.37
N ALA A 370 11.42 2.57 20.92
CA ALA A 370 11.84 3.95 21.14
C ALA A 370 11.82 4.35 22.64
N ALA A 371 10.88 3.81 23.42
CA ALA A 371 10.81 3.97 24.87
C ALA A 371 11.85 3.11 25.63
N GLY A 372 12.55 2.20 24.94
CA GLY A 372 13.45 1.24 25.57
C GLY A 372 12.77 0.01 26.19
N ASP A 373 11.45 -0.12 26.04
CA ASP A 373 10.67 -1.28 26.52
C ASP A 373 10.66 -2.41 25.47
N VAL A 374 11.77 -3.12 25.43
CA VAL A 374 11.96 -4.24 24.49
C VAL A 374 10.98 -5.39 24.75
N GLU A 375 10.54 -5.56 26.00
CA GLU A 375 9.61 -6.64 26.34
C GLU A 375 8.20 -6.35 25.82
N ALA A 376 7.70 -5.14 25.99
CA ALA A 376 6.44 -4.72 25.40
C ALA A 376 6.44 -4.86 23.89
N ALA A 377 7.55 -4.49 23.22
CA ALA A 377 7.71 -4.67 21.79
C ALA A 377 7.65 -6.15 21.37
N ARG A 378 8.27 -7.05 22.14
CA ARG A 378 8.26 -8.50 21.84
C ARG A 378 6.88 -9.12 22.03
N VAL A 379 6.17 -8.73 23.08
CA VAL A 379 4.79 -9.18 23.33
C VAL A 379 3.90 -8.75 22.16
N ALA A 380 3.98 -7.49 21.75
CA ALA A 380 3.21 -6.98 20.61
C ALA A 380 3.56 -7.71 19.29
N ALA A 381 4.85 -7.94 19.02
CA ALA A 381 5.29 -8.66 17.84
C ALA A 381 4.85 -10.14 17.84
N SER A 382 4.79 -10.78 19.02
CA SER A 382 4.29 -12.16 19.15
C SER A 382 2.80 -12.24 18.85
N GLU A 383 1.99 -11.35 19.41
CA GLU A 383 0.55 -11.29 19.12
C GLU A 383 0.29 -10.99 17.64
N LEU A 384 1.05 -10.07 17.03
CA LEU A 384 0.99 -9.82 15.58
C LEU A 384 1.32 -11.06 14.75
N ALA A 385 2.27 -11.87 15.18
CA ALA A 385 2.62 -13.10 14.48
C ALA A 385 1.47 -14.12 14.51
N ASP A 386 0.77 -14.25 15.63
CA ASP A 386 -0.40 -15.12 15.76
C ASP A 386 -1.57 -14.61 14.89
N ILE A 387 -1.81 -13.30 14.90
CA ILE A 387 -2.83 -12.69 14.03
C ILE A 387 -2.48 -12.92 12.55
N ALA A 388 -1.23 -12.66 12.15
CA ALA A 388 -0.80 -12.86 10.78
C ALA A 388 -0.83 -14.31 10.31
N ALA A 389 -0.71 -15.27 11.23
CA ALA A 389 -0.85 -16.70 10.92
C ALA A 389 -2.33 -17.09 10.68
N ALA A 390 -3.26 -16.44 11.38
CA ALA A 390 -4.69 -16.69 11.25
C ALA A 390 -5.31 -15.97 10.04
N TRP A 391 -4.92 -14.71 9.82
CA TRP A 391 -5.38 -13.88 8.69
C TRP A 391 -4.23 -13.63 7.71
N ASP A 392 -3.86 -14.65 6.94
CA ASP A 392 -2.68 -14.65 6.06
C ASP A 392 -2.91 -13.79 4.80
N THR A 393 -2.71 -12.48 4.94
CA THR A 393 -2.68 -11.49 3.83
C THR A 393 -1.30 -10.87 3.68
N ALA A 394 -1.04 -10.19 2.56
CA ALA A 394 0.24 -9.53 2.32
C ALA A 394 0.55 -8.49 3.42
N ALA A 395 -0.41 -7.65 3.80
CA ALA A 395 -0.21 -6.66 4.85
C ALA A 395 0.08 -7.30 6.22
N MET A 396 -0.63 -8.38 6.59
CA MET A 396 -0.39 -9.07 7.86
C MET A 396 1.00 -9.75 7.88
N ARG A 397 1.42 -10.38 6.77
CA ARG A 397 2.78 -10.91 6.63
C ARG A 397 3.84 -9.82 6.72
N ALA A 398 3.60 -8.65 6.11
CA ALA A 398 4.50 -7.51 6.18
C ALA A 398 4.64 -6.97 7.61
N MET A 399 3.54 -6.78 8.34
CA MET A 399 3.55 -6.36 9.75
C MET A 399 4.32 -7.35 10.62
N ARG A 400 4.07 -8.66 10.45
CA ARG A 400 4.80 -9.72 11.15
C ARG A 400 6.30 -9.68 10.87
N ALA A 401 6.70 -9.63 9.59
CA ALA A 401 8.09 -9.66 9.18
C ALA A 401 8.85 -8.43 9.69
N TYR A 402 8.25 -7.24 9.57
CA TYR A 402 8.81 -6.00 10.10
C TYR A 402 8.98 -6.06 11.61
N SER A 403 7.92 -6.38 12.35
CA SER A 403 7.93 -6.41 13.83
C SER A 403 8.91 -7.44 14.36
N ARG A 404 9.02 -8.61 13.72
CA ARG A 404 10.02 -9.63 14.05
C ARG A 404 11.44 -9.09 13.85
N ALA A 405 11.71 -8.46 12.71
CA ALA A 405 13.01 -7.87 12.43
C ALA A 405 13.41 -6.82 13.46
N MET A 406 12.50 -5.91 13.80
CA MET A 406 12.76 -4.81 14.73
C MET A 406 13.04 -5.32 16.15
N THR A 407 12.26 -6.29 16.64
CA THR A 407 12.39 -6.83 18.01
C THR A 407 13.56 -7.81 18.18
N GLN A 408 14.05 -8.40 17.08
CA GLN A 408 15.16 -9.36 17.10
C GLN A 408 16.51 -8.73 16.70
N THR A 409 16.53 -7.45 16.33
CA THR A 409 17.77 -6.74 15.98
C THR A 409 18.78 -6.83 17.13
N GLY A 410 20.00 -7.26 16.82
CA GLY A 410 21.08 -7.46 17.81
C GLY A 410 21.02 -8.78 18.61
N THR A 411 19.92 -9.54 18.51
CA THR A 411 19.78 -10.85 19.18
C THR A 411 19.90 -12.04 18.24
N VAL A 412 19.69 -11.83 16.94
CA VAL A 412 19.87 -12.81 15.86
C VAL A 412 20.93 -12.32 14.88
N PRO A 413 21.47 -13.20 14.00
CA PRO A 413 22.38 -12.77 12.94
C PRO A 413 21.76 -11.67 12.06
N ALA A 414 22.55 -10.64 11.74
CA ALA A 414 22.08 -9.50 10.94
C ALA A 414 21.51 -9.91 9.54
N ASP A 415 22.01 -11.00 8.97
CA ASP A 415 21.47 -11.57 7.74
C ASP A 415 20.00 -12.01 7.87
N GLN A 416 19.61 -12.55 9.03
CA GLN A 416 18.24 -12.93 9.30
C GLN A 416 17.34 -11.69 9.38
N THR A 417 17.73 -10.69 10.18
CA THR A 417 17.01 -9.40 10.28
C THR A 417 16.87 -8.74 8.92
N ARG A 418 17.94 -8.74 8.11
CA ARG A 418 17.90 -8.22 6.73
C ARG A 418 16.89 -8.96 5.86
N ASN A 419 16.84 -10.29 5.95
CA ASN A 419 15.90 -11.10 5.15
C ASN A 419 14.45 -10.84 5.56
N ASP A 420 14.17 -10.70 6.86
CA ASP A 420 12.85 -10.36 7.39
C ASP A 420 12.39 -8.97 6.89
N LEU A 421 13.29 -7.97 6.88
CA LEU A 421 12.96 -6.65 6.33
C LEU A 421 12.75 -6.66 4.81
N ARG A 422 13.46 -7.52 4.07
CA ARG A 422 13.20 -7.73 2.64
C ARG A 422 11.84 -8.38 2.40
N GLU A 423 11.46 -9.34 3.25
CA GLU A 423 10.11 -9.90 3.26
C GLU A 423 9.09 -8.78 3.50
N ALA A 424 9.26 -7.96 4.53
CA ALA A 424 8.36 -6.86 4.84
C ALA A 424 8.20 -5.87 3.68
N VAL A 425 9.31 -5.47 3.03
CA VAL A 425 9.28 -4.58 1.86
C VAL A 425 8.46 -5.18 0.73
N ARG A 426 8.69 -6.47 0.40
CA ARG A 426 7.96 -7.16 -0.67
C ARG A 426 6.48 -7.26 -0.36
N GLU A 427 6.13 -7.71 0.83
CA GLU A 427 4.73 -7.89 1.24
C GLU A 427 3.97 -6.54 1.32
N TRP A 428 4.62 -5.44 1.74
CA TRP A 428 4.02 -4.10 1.68
C TRP A 428 3.80 -3.60 0.24
N ILE A 429 4.69 -3.94 -0.70
CA ILE A 429 4.49 -3.65 -2.13
C ILE A 429 3.29 -4.45 -2.65
N ASP A 430 3.20 -5.73 -2.30
CA ASP A 430 2.10 -6.60 -2.71
C ASP A 430 0.75 -6.14 -2.12
N ALA A 431 0.76 -5.59 -0.91
CA ALA A 431 -0.41 -4.98 -0.27
C ALA A 431 -0.81 -3.61 -0.86
N ASP A 432 -0.01 -3.05 -1.81
CA ASP A 432 -0.22 -1.71 -2.38
C ASP A 432 -0.14 -0.57 -1.34
N SER A 433 0.82 -0.70 -0.39
CA SER A 433 1.07 0.30 0.68
C SER A 433 2.47 0.91 0.54
N PRO A 434 2.65 1.92 -0.31
CA PRO A 434 3.96 2.49 -0.64
C PRO A 434 4.64 3.17 0.54
N TYR A 435 3.89 3.82 1.43
CA TYR A 435 4.45 4.47 2.61
C TYR A 435 5.10 3.46 3.57
N GLU A 436 4.41 2.39 3.92
CA GLU A 436 4.93 1.35 4.80
C GLU A 436 6.10 0.58 4.15
N ALA A 437 6.03 0.34 2.84
CA ALA A 437 7.15 -0.22 2.09
C ALA A 437 8.40 0.67 2.17
N ALA A 438 8.25 2.00 2.08
CA ALA A 438 9.35 2.94 2.20
C ALA A 438 9.93 2.97 3.63
N ARG A 439 9.09 2.92 4.67
CA ARG A 439 9.55 2.78 6.07
C ARG A 439 10.36 1.50 6.29
N ALA A 440 9.87 0.37 5.77
CA ALA A 440 10.59 -0.90 5.85
C ALA A 440 11.95 -0.85 5.10
N ARG A 441 12.05 -0.11 3.97
CA ARG A 441 13.33 0.13 3.27
C ARG A 441 14.30 0.94 4.10
N VAL A 442 13.85 1.93 4.86
CA VAL A 442 14.72 2.71 5.77
C VAL A 442 15.28 1.81 6.88
N ALA A 443 14.44 0.96 7.47
CA ALA A 443 14.89 -0.02 8.45
C ALA A 443 15.89 -1.03 7.84
N LEU A 444 15.63 -1.53 6.63
CA LEU A 444 16.53 -2.41 5.88
C LEU A 444 17.89 -1.75 5.62
N ALA A 445 17.89 -0.48 5.19
CA ALA A 445 19.11 0.28 4.96
C ALA A 445 19.93 0.46 6.24
N THR A 446 19.28 0.63 7.39
CA THR A 446 19.94 0.73 8.69
C THR A 446 20.69 -0.57 9.03
N ILE A 447 20.08 -1.71 8.84
CA ILE A 447 20.72 -3.02 9.07
C ILE A 447 21.86 -3.25 8.07
N GLN A 448 21.65 -2.95 6.78
CA GLN A 448 22.68 -3.08 5.75
C GLN A 448 23.93 -2.23 6.06
N ARG A 449 23.74 -1.01 6.59
CA ARG A 449 24.84 -0.16 7.06
C ARG A 449 25.63 -0.80 8.21
N GLY A 450 24.92 -1.33 9.19
CA GLY A 450 25.54 -2.07 10.29
C GLY A 450 26.37 -3.28 9.83
N MET A 451 26.02 -3.83 8.66
CA MET A 451 26.75 -4.93 8.00
C MET A 451 27.88 -4.45 7.05
N GLY A 452 28.10 -3.13 6.92
CA GLY A 452 29.06 -2.55 5.96
C GLY A 452 28.57 -2.51 4.51
N GLN A 453 27.32 -2.89 4.23
CA GLN A 453 26.73 -2.93 2.87
C GLN A 453 26.22 -1.54 2.43
N ASN A 454 27.10 -0.55 2.45
CA ASN A 454 26.73 0.87 2.28
C ASN A 454 26.11 1.19 0.93
N GLU A 455 26.51 0.50 -0.16
CA GLU A 455 25.92 0.70 -1.50
C GLU A 455 24.48 0.19 -1.56
N ALA A 456 24.24 -1.01 -1.03
CA ALA A 456 22.90 -1.58 -0.97
C ALA A 456 21.97 -0.71 -0.11
N ALA A 457 22.44 -0.25 1.05
CA ALA A 457 21.71 0.66 1.92
C ALA A 457 21.34 1.98 1.20
N ALA A 458 22.26 2.54 0.42
CA ALA A 458 21.99 3.78 -0.33
C ALA A 458 20.95 3.58 -1.46
N VAL A 459 20.86 2.40 -2.05
CA VAL A 459 19.80 2.08 -3.02
C VAL A 459 18.44 2.07 -2.33
N GLU A 460 18.33 1.41 -1.18
CA GLU A 460 17.08 1.37 -0.41
C GLU A 460 16.68 2.78 0.06
N LEU A 461 17.61 3.59 0.58
CA LEU A 461 17.34 4.97 1.00
C LEU A 461 16.87 5.85 -0.15
N ARG A 462 17.49 5.76 -1.35
CA ARG A 462 17.03 6.54 -2.52
C ARG A 462 15.65 6.11 -2.98
N SER A 463 15.36 4.80 -2.94
CA SER A 463 14.01 4.29 -3.21
C SER A 463 12.98 4.83 -2.22
N ALA A 464 13.27 4.79 -0.92
CA ALA A 464 12.41 5.33 0.12
C ALA A 464 12.21 6.84 -0.04
N ARG A 465 13.30 7.59 -0.28
CA ARG A 465 13.29 9.03 -0.54
C ARG A 465 12.30 9.42 -1.64
N SER A 466 12.38 8.73 -2.79
CA SER A 466 11.50 9.00 -3.93
C SER A 466 10.01 8.79 -3.59
N VAL A 467 9.70 7.80 -2.75
CA VAL A 467 8.33 7.57 -2.28
C VAL A 467 7.89 8.67 -1.33
N PHE A 468 8.69 8.99 -0.31
CA PHE A 468 8.37 10.05 0.66
C PHE A 468 8.23 11.43 0.00
N GLU A 469 9.08 11.76 -0.97
CA GLU A 469 8.98 12.99 -1.75
C GLU A 469 7.66 13.09 -2.52
N ARG A 470 7.26 12.01 -3.19
CA ARG A 470 5.98 11.94 -3.90
C ARG A 470 4.77 12.05 -2.97
N LEU A 471 4.86 11.50 -1.76
CA LEU A 471 3.80 11.54 -0.74
C LEU A 471 3.76 12.88 0.02
N GLY A 472 4.86 13.63 0.04
CA GLY A 472 5.03 14.81 0.89
C GLY A 472 5.28 14.45 2.36
N ALA A 473 5.91 13.29 2.64
CA ALA A 473 6.26 12.82 3.98
C ALA A 473 7.52 13.53 4.49
N GLU A 474 7.40 14.81 4.83
CA GLU A 474 8.52 15.68 5.21
C GLU A 474 9.36 15.14 6.39
N PRO A 475 8.77 14.63 7.49
CA PRO A 475 9.56 14.07 8.58
C PRO A 475 10.47 12.92 8.15
N ASP A 476 9.94 12.02 7.33
CA ASP A 476 10.70 10.87 6.82
C ASP A 476 11.75 11.28 5.80
N LEU A 477 11.47 12.30 4.96
CA LEU A 477 12.44 12.88 4.03
C LEU A 477 13.65 13.45 4.79
N ILE A 478 13.43 14.21 5.86
CA ILE A 478 14.50 14.75 6.70
C ILE A 478 15.40 13.64 7.26
N VAL A 479 14.80 12.55 7.71
CA VAL A 479 15.55 11.40 8.24
C VAL A 479 16.39 10.75 7.14
N VAL A 480 15.80 10.45 6.00
CA VAL A 480 16.48 9.79 4.88
C VAL A 480 17.58 10.68 4.29
N ASP A 481 17.34 11.97 4.11
CA ASP A 481 18.33 12.92 3.60
C ASP A 481 19.53 13.05 4.55
N ARG A 482 19.29 13.07 5.88
CA ARG A 482 20.35 13.00 6.87
C ARG A 482 21.16 11.70 6.76
N MET A 483 20.48 10.57 6.66
CA MET A 483 21.14 9.28 6.48
C MET A 483 21.98 9.24 5.19
N LEU A 484 21.52 9.79 4.08
CA LEU A 484 22.29 9.87 2.84
C LEU A 484 23.50 10.82 2.97
N ALA A 485 23.35 11.97 3.63
CA ALA A 485 24.42 12.94 3.84
C ALA A 485 25.51 12.43 4.82
N ASP A 486 25.17 11.62 5.81
CA ASP A 486 26.14 11.01 6.73
C ASP A 486 27.03 9.98 6.00
N ARG A 487 26.53 9.37 4.94
CA ARG A 487 27.34 8.56 4.03
C ARG A 487 28.43 9.39 3.35
N ASP A 488 28.07 10.56 2.83
CA ASP A 488 29.02 11.43 2.12
C ASP A 488 30.10 11.98 3.08
N ARG A 489 29.81 12.05 4.38
CA ARG A 489 30.74 12.48 5.44
C ARG A 489 31.59 11.34 6.01
N SER A 490 31.02 10.16 6.21
CA SER A 490 31.73 8.96 6.73
C SER A 490 32.35 8.12 5.63
N GLY A 491 31.90 8.26 4.40
CA GLY A 491 32.47 7.79 3.17
C GLY A 491 33.10 8.96 2.43
N ALA A 492 34.18 9.54 2.96
CA ALA A 492 35.23 9.98 2.08
C ALA A 492 35.78 8.72 1.40
N SER A 493 34.94 8.05 0.61
CA SER A 493 35.37 7.09 -0.39
C SER A 493 36.27 7.89 -1.30
N THR A 494 37.56 7.62 -1.22
CA THR A 494 38.61 8.32 -1.95
C THR A 494 38.24 8.17 -3.42
N ARG A 495 37.62 9.22 -4.00
CA ARG A 495 37.52 9.30 -5.45
C ARG A 495 38.95 9.24 -5.96
N VAL A 496 39.23 8.24 -6.76
CA VAL A 496 40.53 8.04 -7.36
C VAL A 496 40.37 8.06 -8.84
N THR A 497 41.18 8.84 -9.53
CA THR A 497 41.28 8.76 -10.97
C THR A 497 42.01 7.47 -11.33
N ARG A 498 41.39 6.64 -12.15
CA ARG A 498 41.96 5.37 -12.66
C ARG A 498 41.71 5.27 -14.14
N THR A 499 42.62 4.56 -14.81
CA THR A 499 42.44 4.18 -16.21
C THR A 499 41.94 2.75 -16.25
N PHE A 500 40.73 2.57 -16.76
CA PHE A 500 40.08 1.29 -16.91
C PHE A 500 40.36 0.70 -18.28
N MET A 501 40.68 -0.58 -18.32
CA MET A 501 40.86 -1.34 -19.54
C MET A 501 39.94 -2.55 -19.55
N VAL A 502 39.16 -2.69 -20.59
CA VAL A 502 38.28 -3.85 -20.80
C VAL A 502 38.80 -4.61 -22.02
N THR A 503 38.91 -5.92 -21.88
CA THR A 503 39.28 -6.82 -23.00
C THR A 503 38.22 -7.88 -23.19
N ASP A 504 38.06 -8.37 -24.45
CA ASP A 504 37.08 -9.40 -24.77
C ASP A 504 37.52 -10.16 -26.04
N ILE A 505 37.28 -11.48 -26.07
CA ILE A 505 37.58 -12.30 -27.25
C ILE A 505 36.45 -12.16 -28.27
N VAL A 506 36.78 -11.75 -29.49
CA VAL A 506 35.78 -11.57 -30.56
C VAL A 506 35.32 -12.92 -31.08
N GLY A 507 33.99 -13.12 -31.11
CA GLY A 507 33.41 -14.37 -31.66
C GLY A 507 33.63 -15.59 -30.80
N SER A 508 33.80 -15.43 -29.48
CA SER A 508 34.10 -16.49 -28.52
C SER A 508 33.12 -17.69 -28.59
N THR A 509 31.83 -17.46 -28.77
CA THR A 509 30.82 -18.53 -28.92
C THR A 509 31.07 -19.38 -30.18
N GLY A 510 31.28 -18.75 -31.31
CA GLY A 510 31.59 -19.48 -32.57
C GLY A 510 32.95 -20.17 -32.53
N LEU A 511 33.91 -19.61 -31.79
CA LEU A 511 35.21 -20.21 -31.62
C LEU A 511 35.12 -21.46 -30.70
N LEU A 512 34.36 -21.40 -29.61
CA LEU A 512 34.06 -22.54 -28.76
C LEU A 512 33.41 -23.68 -29.56
N GLU A 513 32.41 -23.37 -30.38
CA GLU A 513 31.77 -24.36 -31.26
C GLU A 513 32.73 -25.00 -32.25
N ALA A 514 33.70 -24.23 -32.76
CA ALA A 514 34.66 -24.70 -33.74
C ALA A 514 35.76 -25.60 -33.15
N ILE A 515 36.25 -25.34 -31.93
CA ILE A 515 37.41 -26.07 -31.35
C ILE A 515 37.00 -27.06 -30.23
N GLY A 516 35.79 -26.98 -29.71
CA GLY A 516 35.26 -27.82 -28.63
C GLY A 516 35.69 -27.36 -27.23
N ASP A 517 35.02 -27.90 -26.21
CA ASP A 517 35.12 -27.45 -24.79
C ASP A 517 36.54 -27.58 -24.24
N ASP A 518 37.21 -28.73 -24.45
CA ASP A 518 38.55 -28.98 -23.88
C ASP A 518 39.60 -28.02 -24.46
N ALA A 519 39.59 -27.82 -25.77
CA ALA A 519 40.54 -26.92 -26.45
C ALA A 519 40.22 -25.44 -26.10
N TRP A 520 38.96 -25.12 -25.88
CA TRP A 520 38.54 -23.79 -25.41
C TRP A 520 39.03 -23.51 -23.99
N ASP A 521 38.93 -24.47 -23.07
CA ASP A 521 39.41 -24.33 -21.70
C ASP A 521 40.94 -24.16 -21.64
N ASP A 522 41.68 -24.89 -22.48
CA ASP A 522 43.11 -24.72 -22.60
C ASP A 522 43.51 -23.35 -23.14
N LEU A 523 42.78 -22.86 -24.17
CA LEU A 523 42.96 -21.53 -24.72
C LEU A 523 42.68 -20.43 -23.69
N LEU A 524 41.57 -20.52 -22.97
CA LEU A 524 41.22 -19.57 -21.91
C LEU A 524 42.26 -19.56 -20.79
N ARG A 525 42.74 -20.71 -20.38
CA ARG A 525 43.78 -20.83 -19.34
C ARG A 525 45.09 -20.15 -19.78
N TRP A 526 45.52 -20.37 -21.00
CA TRP A 526 46.69 -19.72 -21.59
C TRP A 526 46.46 -18.19 -21.69
N HIS A 527 45.32 -17.74 -22.25
CA HIS A 527 44.98 -16.33 -22.40
C HIS A 527 44.98 -15.63 -21.04
N ARG A 528 44.33 -16.21 -20.04
CA ARG A 528 44.27 -15.66 -18.66
C ARG A 528 45.67 -15.53 -18.07
N GLN A 529 46.54 -16.49 -18.29
CA GLN A 529 47.92 -16.44 -17.83
C GLN A 529 48.70 -15.31 -18.53
N ALA A 530 48.56 -15.17 -19.85
CA ALA A 530 49.23 -14.14 -20.62
C ALA A 530 48.79 -12.73 -20.14
N VAL A 531 47.47 -12.48 -19.99
CA VAL A 531 46.94 -11.20 -19.48
C VAL A 531 47.47 -10.88 -18.09
N ARG A 532 47.49 -11.85 -17.16
CA ARG A 532 47.98 -11.64 -15.79
C ARG A 532 49.49 -11.36 -15.73
N MET A 533 50.27 -11.96 -16.57
CA MET A 533 51.71 -11.64 -16.68
C MET A 533 51.96 -10.21 -17.16
N LEU A 534 51.22 -9.76 -18.17
CA LEU A 534 51.28 -8.38 -18.65
C LEU A 534 50.74 -7.38 -17.63
N LEU A 535 49.66 -7.71 -16.96
CA LEU A 535 49.09 -6.91 -15.89
C LEU A 535 50.12 -6.66 -14.77
N ALA A 536 50.82 -7.70 -14.33
CA ALA A 536 51.87 -7.57 -13.32
C ALA A 536 53.05 -6.70 -13.82
N ARG A 537 53.48 -6.87 -15.12
CA ARG A 537 54.54 -6.05 -15.73
C ARG A 537 54.20 -4.57 -15.77
N HIS A 538 52.92 -4.22 -16.06
CA HIS A 538 52.45 -2.84 -16.16
C HIS A 538 51.83 -2.32 -14.88
N GLN A 539 51.94 -3.07 -13.75
CA GLN A 539 51.44 -2.71 -12.42
C GLN A 539 49.94 -2.36 -12.45
N GLY A 540 49.15 -3.14 -13.19
CA GLY A 540 47.71 -3.07 -13.20
C GLY A 540 47.07 -3.93 -12.12
N GLU A 541 45.80 -3.70 -11.88
CA GLU A 541 44.94 -4.40 -10.92
C GLU A 541 43.86 -5.16 -11.70
N GLU A 542 43.73 -6.46 -11.50
CA GLU A 542 42.57 -7.25 -11.99
C GLU A 542 41.38 -6.97 -11.08
N ILE A 543 40.31 -6.37 -11.64
CA ILE A 543 39.10 -6.04 -10.89
C ILE A 543 38.11 -7.19 -10.97
N ASP A 544 37.87 -7.67 -12.20
CA ASP A 544 36.94 -8.76 -12.46
C ASP A 544 37.31 -9.46 -13.76
N HIS A 545 36.84 -10.70 -13.93
CA HIS A 545 36.87 -11.41 -15.20
C HIS A 545 35.57 -12.19 -15.37
N ALA A 546 34.90 -12.00 -16.49
CA ALA A 546 33.68 -12.71 -16.85
C ALA A 546 33.89 -13.47 -18.14
N GLY A 547 33.91 -14.81 -18.04
CA GLY A 547 34.13 -15.69 -19.19
C GLY A 547 35.53 -15.50 -19.79
N ASP A 548 35.61 -14.91 -20.97
CA ASP A 548 36.79 -14.64 -21.80
C ASP A 548 37.27 -13.18 -21.72
N GLY A 549 36.53 -12.29 -21.03
CA GLY A 549 36.86 -10.88 -20.90
C GLY A 549 37.49 -10.54 -19.55
N PHE A 550 38.29 -9.46 -19.53
CA PHE A 550 38.89 -8.88 -18.32
C PHE A 550 38.46 -7.44 -18.13
N PHE A 551 38.27 -7.09 -16.86
CA PHE A 551 38.13 -5.73 -16.39
C PHE A 551 39.31 -5.39 -15.49
N LEU A 552 40.14 -4.43 -15.93
CA LEU A 552 41.44 -4.09 -15.35
C LEU A 552 41.51 -2.60 -15.02
N ALA A 553 42.25 -2.22 -13.98
CA ALA A 553 42.52 -0.83 -13.62
C ALA A 553 44.02 -0.54 -13.54
N PHE A 554 44.39 0.67 -13.93
CA PHE A 554 45.76 1.18 -13.90
C PHE A 554 45.82 2.55 -13.25
N ALA A 555 46.98 2.85 -12.67
CA ALA A 555 47.21 4.15 -12.05
C ALA A 555 47.37 5.30 -13.07
N SER A 556 47.73 4.98 -14.32
CA SER A 556 47.91 5.99 -15.38
C SER A 556 47.55 5.45 -16.75
N PRO A 557 47.15 6.32 -17.70
CA PRO A 557 46.90 5.98 -19.09
C PRO A 557 48.06 5.27 -19.79
N ASP A 558 49.26 5.73 -19.55
CA ASP A 558 50.47 5.17 -20.16
C ASP A 558 50.62 3.66 -19.93
N ARG A 559 50.35 3.23 -18.71
CA ARG A 559 50.46 1.83 -18.31
C ARG A 559 49.37 0.97 -18.94
N ALA A 560 48.13 1.47 -18.97
CA ALA A 560 47.00 0.79 -19.58
C ALA A 560 47.22 0.61 -21.08
N ILE A 561 47.62 1.67 -21.79
CA ILE A 561 47.86 1.65 -23.24
C ILE A 561 49.05 0.76 -23.57
N ALA A 562 50.15 0.86 -22.85
CA ALA A 562 51.34 0.00 -23.04
C ALA A 562 50.99 -1.49 -22.79
N CYS A 563 50.19 -1.79 -21.75
CA CYS A 563 49.71 -3.14 -21.51
C CYS A 563 48.87 -3.69 -22.67
N ALA A 564 47.97 -2.89 -23.20
CA ALA A 564 47.15 -3.24 -24.36
C ALA A 564 47.97 -3.50 -25.63
N ILE A 565 48.97 -2.66 -25.87
CA ILE A 565 49.91 -2.83 -27.01
C ILE A 565 50.70 -4.13 -26.87
N ASP A 566 51.29 -4.39 -25.71
CA ASP A 566 52.01 -5.63 -25.44
C ASP A 566 51.10 -6.85 -25.58
N LEU A 567 49.85 -6.78 -25.10
CA LEU A 567 48.87 -7.87 -25.25
C LEU A 567 48.61 -8.19 -26.74
N GLN A 568 48.38 -7.18 -27.57
CA GLN A 568 48.13 -7.40 -29.01
C GLN A 568 49.38 -7.96 -29.70
N ARG A 569 50.58 -7.50 -29.30
CA ARG A 569 51.85 -8.01 -29.82
C ARG A 569 52.09 -9.47 -29.46
N ASP A 570 51.88 -9.81 -28.17
CA ASP A 570 52.03 -11.18 -27.68
C ASP A 570 51.06 -12.16 -28.39
N LEU A 571 49.80 -11.71 -28.59
CA LEU A 571 48.80 -12.48 -29.34
C LEU A 571 49.20 -12.67 -30.81
N ALA A 572 49.73 -11.61 -31.47
CA ALA A 572 50.17 -11.68 -32.84
C ALA A 572 51.41 -12.58 -32.98
N GLU A 573 52.39 -12.46 -32.10
CA GLU A 573 53.55 -13.34 -32.06
C GLU A 573 53.19 -14.81 -31.83
N HIS A 574 52.30 -15.07 -30.86
CA HIS A 574 51.80 -16.41 -30.59
C HIS A 574 51.13 -17.01 -31.85
N ARG A 575 50.31 -16.21 -32.55
CA ARG A 575 49.64 -16.61 -33.81
C ARG A 575 50.63 -16.99 -34.91
N LEU A 576 51.74 -16.25 -34.98
CA LEU A 576 52.82 -16.56 -35.96
C LEU A 576 53.56 -17.87 -35.56
N ARG A 577 53.76 -18.13 -34.31
CA ARG A 577 54.53 -19.30 -33.80
C ARG A 577 53.72 -20.60 -33.81
N THR A 578 52.44 -20.54 -33.45
CA THR A 578 51.58 -21.72 -33.24
C THR A 578 50.49 -21.90 -34.28
N GLY A 579 50.31 -20.91 -35.19
CA GLY A 579 49.28 -20.88 -36.21
C GLY A 579 47.92 -20.35 -35.72
N PHE A 580 47.77 -20.15 -34.40
CA PHE A 580 46.51 -19.69 -33.83
C PHE A 580 46.69 -18.83 -32.55
N ALA A 581 45.93 -17.75 -32.44
CA ALA A 581 45.61 -17.04 -31.19
C ALA A 581 44.26 -16.33 -31.33
N PRO A 582 43.49 -16.15 -30.26
CA PRO A 582 42.21 -15.45 -30.35
C PRO A 582 42.39 -13.98 -30.72
N ARG A 583 41.38 -13.41 -31.39
CA ARG A 583 41.34 -11.97 -31.64
C ARG A 583 40.71 -11.30 -30.44
N VAL A 584 41.42 -10.35 -29.86
CA VAL A 584 41.00 -9.62 -28.65
C VAL A 584 40.72 -8.17 -29.02
N ARG A 585 39.61 -7.64 -28.58
CA ARG A 585 39.28 -6.21 -28.59
C ARG A 585 39.57 -5.57 -27.25
N VAL A 586 40.03 -4.33 -27.28
CA VAL A 586 40.43 -3.60 -26.08
C VAL A 586 39.81 -2.20 -26.06
N GLY A 587 39.17 -1.81 -24.98
CA GLY A 587 38.68 -0.48 -24.71
C GLY A 587 39.34 0.14 -23.49
N ILE A 588 39.81 1.39 -23.59
CA ILE A 588 40.50 2.08 -22.49
C ILE A 588 39.88 3.46 -22.25
N HIS A 589 39.59 3.76 -20.99
CA HIS A 589 39.05 5.04 -20.55
C HIS A 589 39.55 5.42 -19.15
N GLN A 590 39.99 6.66 -18.99
CA GLN A 590 40.35 7.22 -17.69
C GLN A 590 39.16 7.99 -17.10
N ALA A 591 38.82 7.68 -15.87
CA ALA A 591 37.74 8.37 -15.18
C ALA A 591 37.93 8.39 -13.66
N ASP A 592 37.22 9.30 -13.03
CA ASP A 592 37.05 9.29 -11.59
C ASP A 592 36.08 8.18 -11.18
N ALA A 593 36.53 7.33 -10.30
CA ALA A 593 35.75 6.23 -9.75
C ALA A 593 35.87 6.17 -8.23
N VAL A 594 34.87 5.58 -7.62
CA VAL A 594 34.84 5.30 -6.19
C VAL A 594 35.35 3.87 -5.99
N ARG A 595 36.36 3.72 -5.15
CA ARG A 595 36.83 2.39 -4.76
C ARG A 595 35.81 1.73 -3.83
N VAL A 596 35.32 0.53 -4.18
CA VAL A 596 34.36 -0.27 -3.40
C VAL A 596 34.91 -1.67 -3.21
N ASP A 597 35.07 -2.10 -1.97
CA ASP A 597 35.58 -3.44 -1.59
C ASP A 597 36.75 -3.91 -2.49
N LYS A 598 36.48 -4.77 -3.46
CA LYS A 598 37.45 -5.34 -4.41
C LYS A 598 37.39 -4.73 -5.81
N GLY A 599 36.69 -3.59 -5.98
CA GLY A 599 36.48 -3.03 -7.32
C GLY A 599 36.32 -1.51 -7.35
N TYR A 600 35.74 -1.01 -8.43
CA TYR A 600 35.46 0.40 -8.67
C TYR A 600 34.03 0.60 -9.17
N ALA A 601 33.36 1.64 -8.70
CA ALA A 601 32.04 2.06 -9.13
C ALA A 601 32.10 3.48 -9.70
N GLY A 602 31.34 3.72 -10.77
CA GLY A 602 31.22 5.04 -11.39
C GLY A 602 30.83 4.94 -12.87
N ARG A 603 30.38 6.07 -13.43
CA ARG A 603 29.96 6.17 -14.83
C ARG A 603 31.10 5.78 -15.78
N GLY A 604 32.33 6.21 -15.51
CA GLY A 604 33.49 5.96 -16.37
C GLY A 604 33.88 4.48 -16.47
N VAL A 605 33.55 3.67 -15.46
CA VAL A 605 33.71 2.20 -15.54
C VAL A 605 32.86 1.61 -16.67
N HIS A 606 31.61 2.07 -16.78
CA HIS A 606 30.71 1.65 -17.85
C HIS A 606 31.12 2.19 -19.22
N GLU A 607 31.74 3.37 -19.28
CA GLU A 607 32.25 3.98 -20.51
C GLU A 607 33.39 3.15 -21.09
N ALA A 608 34.36 2.70 -20.28
CA ALA A 608 35.43 1.81 -20.72
C ALA A 608 34.90 0.52 -21.36
N ALA A 609 33.90 -0.12 -20.72
CA ALA A 609 33.26 -1.33 -21.26
C ALA A 609 32.54 -1.07 -22.60
N ARG A 610 31.92 0.09 -22.76
CA ARG A 610 31.23 0.46 -24.00
C ARG A 610 32.20 0.76 -25.15
N ILE A 611 33.32 1.44 -24.85
CA ILE A 611 34.40 1.66 -25.80
C ILE A 611 34.97 0.32 -26.28
N GLY A 612 35.26 -0.63 -25.37
CA GLY A 612 35.73 -1.96 -25.69
C GLY A 612 34.74 -2.76 -26.53
N GLY A 613 33.43 -2.63 -26.25
CA GLY A 613 32.37 -3.25 -27.05
C GLY A 613 32.27 -2.71 -28.49
N HIS A 614 32.75 -1.49 -28.75
CA HIS A 614 32.79 -0.89 -30.09
C HIS A 614 34.03 -1.29 -30.91
N ALA A 615 35.11 -1.70 -30.24
CA ALA A 615 36.33 -2.13 -30.90
C ALA A 615 36.12 -3.46 -31.67
N SER A 616 36.79 -3.57 -32.82
CA SER A 616 36.91 -4.81 -33.59
C SER A 616 38.02 -5.72 -33.03
N GLY A 617 38.11 -6.95 -33.49
CA GLY A 617 39.20 -7.85 -33.11
C GLY A 617 40.58 -7.28 -33.54
N ASP A 618 41.55 -7.44 -32.64
CA ASP A 618 42.91 -6.90 -32.74
C ASP A 618 42.98 -5.35 -32.70
N GLU A 619 41.90 -4.66 -32.27
CA GLU A 619 41.87 -3.20 -32.08
C GLU A 619 42.02 -2.79 -30.60
N ILE A 620 42.66 -1.62 -30.40
CA ILE A 620 42.74 -0.90 -29.14
C ILE A 620 42.07 0.46 -29.34
N LEU A 621 40.90 0.67 -28.73
CA LEU A 621 40.21 1.96 -28.72
C LEU A 621 40.44 2.66 -27.37
N VAL A 622 40.85 3.91 -27.45
CA VAL A 622 41.11 4.75 -26.29
C VAL A 622 40.31 6.04 -26.42
N SER A 623 39.64 6.48 -25.36
CA SER A 623 39.00 7.81 -25.41
C SER A 623 40.03 8.93 -25.58
N VAL A 624 39.68 9.98 -26.33
CA VAL A 624 40.54 11.13 -26.60
C VAL A 624 41.06 11.76 -25.30
N GLU A 625 40.21 11.90 -24.29
CA GLU A 625 40.58 12.40 -22.98
C GLU A 625 41.69 11.55 -22.34
N THR A 626 41.62 10.23 -22.48
CA THR A 626 42.61 9.31 -21.93
C THR A 626 43.95 9.40 -22.66
N ILE A 627 43.94 9.53 -23.97
CA ILE A 627 45.18 9.73 -24.76
C ILE A 627 45.82 11.07 -24.43
N GLN A 628 45.04 12.14 -24.26
CA GLN A 628 45.53 13.47 -23.86
C GLN A 628 46.11 13.50 -22.44
N ALA A 629 45.55 12.70 -21.53
CA ALA A 629 46.06 12.53 -20.17
C ALA A 629 47.32 11.64 -20.10
N SER A 630 47.72 11.02 -21.20
CA SER A 630 48.93 10.23 -21.30
C SER A 630 50.18 11.12 -21.32
N GLY A 631 51.20 10.74 -20.58
CA GLY A 631 52.51 11.39 -20.57
C GLY A 631 53.42 10.92 -21.70
N ARG A 632 52.96 10.00 -22.57
CA ARG A 632 53.69 9.41 -23.68
C ARG A 632 52.94 9.62 -25.00
N GLU A 633 53.70 9.79 -26.07
CA GLU A 633 53.13 9.74 -27.41
C GLU A 633 52.96 8.27 -27.88
N PHE A 634 51.76 7.92 -28.33
CA PHE A 634 51.46 6.64 -28.94
C PHE A 634 51.07 6.86 -30.40
N ALA A 635 51.47 5.93 -31.28
CA ALA A 635 51.05 5.97 -32.69
C ALA A 635 49.51 5.71 -32.75
N GLN A 636 48.77 6.66 -33.31
CA GLN A 636 47.32 6.61 -33.33
C GLN A 636 46.77 6.95 -34.73
N ALA A 637 45.53 6.56 -34.99
CA ALA A 637 44.76 6.97 -36.15
C ALA A 637 44.00 8.28 -35.88
N ASP A 638 43.23 8.75 -36.84
CA ASP A 638 42.36 9.93 -36.69
C ASP A 638 41.29 9.70 -35.62
N VAL A 639 40.84 10.80 -35.03
CA VAL A 639 39.76 10.81 -34.02
C VAL A 639 38.44 10.42 -34.68
N GLU A 640 37.71 9.53 -34.03
CA GLU A 640 36.38 9.10 -34.41
C GLU A 640 35.37 9.41 -33.32
N THR A 641 34.23 9.97 -33.70
CA THR A 641 33.13 10.22 -32.76
C THR A 641 32.13 9.06 -32.81
N VAL A 642 31.96 8.33 -31.71
CA VAL A 642 31.12 7.14 -31.65
C VAL A 642 29.94 7.31 -30.70
N ALA A 643 28.75 6.96 -31.18
CA ALA A 643 27.55 6.88 -30.34
C ALA A 643 27.50 5.52 -29.62
N LEU A 644 27.77 5.52 -28.35
CA LEU A 644 27.79 4.30 -27.53
C LEU A 644 26.42 4.03 -26.91
N LYS A 645 25.90 2.81 -27.01
CA LYS A 645 24.57 2.43 -26.52
C LYS A 645 24.43 2.70 -25.02
N GLY A 646 23.48 3.55 -24.64
CA GLY A 646 23.18 3.89 -23.23
C GLY A 646 23.98 5.06 -22.67
N LEU A 647 24.78 5.77 -23.48
CA LEU A 647 25.36 7.06 -23.15
C LEU A 647 24.58 8.19 -23.83
N ALA A 648 24.33 9.28 -23.08
CA ALA A 648 23.54 10.41 -23.58
C ALA A 648 24.30 11.29 -24.60
N GLN A 649 25.65 11.22 -24.60
CA GLN A 649 26.52 11.97 -25.51
C GLN A 649 27.46 11.03 -26.24
N PRO A 650 27.81 11.31 -27.52
CA PRO A 650 28.85 10.58 -28.24
C PRO A 650 30.20 10.74 -27.56
N VAL A 651 31.06 9.75 -27.65
CA VAL A 651 32.42 9.75 -27.12
C VAL A 651 33.42 9.82 -28.24
N GLU A 652 34.42 10.67 -28.15
CA GLU A 652 35.53 10.73 -29.06
C GLU A 652 36.57 9.68 -28.70
N VAL A 653 36.94 8.83 -29.64
CA VAL A 653 37.92 7.74 -29.47
C VAL A 653 38.99 7.78 -30.57
N VAL A 654 40.14 7.20 -30.24
CA VAL A 654 41.24 6.99 -31.19
C VAL A 654 41.62 5.52 -31.21
N ARG A 655 42.06 5.02 -32.38
CA ARG A 655 42.67 3.70 -32.51
C ARG A 655 44.17 3.80 -32.28
N VAL A 656 44.67 3.11 -31.27
CA VAL A 656 46.12 3.03 -31.03
C VAL A 656 46.72 1.94 -31.91
N ARG A 657 47.78 2.30 -32.65
CA ARG A 657 48.53 1.38 -33.51
C ARG A 657 49.54 0.61 -32.66
N TRP A 658 49.45 -0.69 -32.69
CA TRP A 658 50.32 -1.60 -31.95
C TRP A 658 51.28 -2.38 -32.85
N SER A 659 50.99 -2.46 -34.13
CA SER A 659 51.82 -3.05 -35.17
C SER A 659 52.57 -1.93 -35.92
N GLY A 660 53.90 -1.91 -35.81
CA GLY A 660 54.74 -0.96 -36.53
C GLY A 660 56.06 -1.56 -36.81
#